data_e7e5882024f47070edfdb79d5b7c20b3
#
_entry.id   e7e5882024f47070edfdb79d5b7c20b3
#
_cell.length_a   1.000
_cell.length_b   1.000
_cell.length_c   1.000
_cell.angle_alpha   90.00
_cell.angle_beta   90.00
_cell.angle_gamma   90.00
#
_symmetry.space_group_name_H-M   'P 1'
#
loop_
_entity.id
_entity.type
_entity.pdbx_description
1 polymer ?
#
loop_
_entity_poly.entity_id
_entity_poly.type
_entity_poly.pdbx_seq_one_letter_code
_entity_poly.pdbx_strand_id
1 'polypeptide(L)'
;MGWQAGIEEIQVNPFTMSVEAVGLEARDAGGEPVVAFDSLYANLGVWRLLTGIIALQDIELEEPYVRLDLLEDYSVNFARDWQANNPGGEEPAAEAADSGEPPRIYFDRIRVSGGELLFRDFSQQGQEEFRVTPLDIALNDLATWPREDADSNYYLLAAVGSQTIEWEGNLSIAPLYSKGFLKLGDVSHETLQHFLKPYLPYQLRSGSVTLSSQYELRSAGNLYLTTSEGQLTIEDVDLGLEAETDEAETENGLLSADRLSVGDIRFGLNEQELSTGTVNIDGVSLSLRRDSNGQLNVLAPFQNSADESGSDDGGTGAPFRWTVAGVELANSAVNWRDEQPPMPADLALEDLSITIGEMSHRLEEPVNYNASGALNGGGRLSINGQATLAPFTLEAGLSGSGIALSQFGAYINQAANLEVRDGLLSVDGNLDLDQQRDPLTGTFSGTGEVASLDMRLGDSDQPLIRWQSVRLEPLEYNVAPARLQIGTITLVGPAINVVRDSNGVHNVERIVRSSPSDKPAPVGETAGSDGEPGFIFRIGQLMLEEGVISYTDRTLDPTFATRFDQLRGSVTGVSNVAPQQGQISIQGRVGDVATMTLDGSVGALGTDDTSDLKLTMENVSLPMLSPYFGRYLGYSVDSGKLKLDLDYEFSGSRLDAANSVILDRLELGGPVPSDEAVSAPVKLGLALLRDRKGVIDINLPISGDLESPDFSIGQVVMKTFVNLVAKAATSPFSMLGSIADFAGLSGEELGSVRFEAGRTELAEGEGVKLEALGKALSERPGLALNVRGAVAPETDGDALRRQKLFEQLGIANGAAASARIARLEQAYADSDYVSSVESFRNDVAGGNAEPGEWEQALVKRLIADIELPPEALGNLATSRGVWLREQMLQEHGASDNQVYLLDPVRDATADEAGTVTISFELDVR
;
A
#
# COMPACT_ATOMS: atom_id res chain seq x y z
N MET A 1 -31.81 -60.62 -39.41
CA MET A 1 -31.70 -60.17 -38.07
C MET A 1 -31.35 -61.21 -37.02
N GLY A 2 -31.72 -62.49 -37.24
CA GLY A 2 -31.51 -63.60 -36.30
C GLY A 2 -32.40 -63.50 -35.04
N TRP A 3 -33.47 -62.69 -35.09
CA TRP A 3 -34.43 -62.53 -34.00
C TRP A 3 -35.50 -63.63 -34.04
N GLN A 4 -36.05 -63.88 -32.87
CA GLN A 4 -37.23 -64.77 -32.76
C GLN A 4 -38.48 -63.90 -32.71
N ALA A 5 -39.32 -63.99 -33.73
CA ALA A 5 -40.55 -63.25 -33.82
C ALA A 5 -41.80 -64.17 -33.71
N GLY A 6 -42.79 -63.77 -32.96
CA GLY A 6 -44.12 -64.39 -32.81
C GLY A 6 -45.22 -63.35 -33.09
N ILE A 7 -46.26 -63.80 -33.67
CA ILE A 7 -47.52 -63.02 -33.86
C ILE A 7 -48.65 -63.85 -33.30
N GLU A 8 -49.53 -63.25 -32.49
CA GLU A 8 -50.66 -64.00 -31.87
C GLU A 8 -51.73 -64.29 -32.86
N GLU A 9 -52.14 -63.31 -33.67
CA GLU A 9 -53.23 -63.45 -34.63
C GLU A 9 -52.98 -62.62 -35.88
N ILE A 10 -53.36 -63.11 -37.02
CA ILE A 10 -53.44 -62.37 -38.28
C ILE A 10 -54.78 -62.52 -38.84
N GLN A 11 -55.50 -61.40 -38.96
CA GLN A 11 -56.82 -61.33 -39.58
C GLN A 11 -56.74 -60.73 -41.00
N VAL A 12 -57.27 -61.36 -42.00
CA VAL A 12 -57.36 -60.83 -43.36
C VAL A 12 -58.79 -60.70 -43.79
N ASN A 13 -59.23 -59.51 -44.16
CA ASN A 13 -60.53 -59.25 -44.69
C ASN A 13 -60.45 -58.93 -46.19
N PRO A 14 -60.83 -59.86 -47.03
CA PRO A 14 -60.72 -59.70 -48.47
C PRO A 14 -61.79 -58.77 -49.07
N PHE A 15 -62.80 -58.39 -48.28
CA PHE A 15 -63.87 -57.49 -48.78
C PHE A 15 -63.46 -55.99 -48.53
N THR A 16 -62.79 -55.75 -47.49
CA THR A 16 -62.21 -54.41 -47.14
C THR A 16 -60.78 -54.29 -47.59
N MET A 17 -60.18 -55.38 -48.10
CA MET A 17 -58.74 -55.47 -48.42
C MET A 17 -57.85 -55.02 -47.28
N SER A 18 -58.19 -55.38 -46.07
CA SER A 18 -57.45 -55.05 -44.90
C SER A 18 -56.75 -56.23 -44.24
N VAL A 19 -55.63 -55.97 -43.58
CA VAL A 19 -54.88 -56.92 -42.77
C VAL A 19 -54.73 -56.32 -41.39
N GLU A 20 -55.05 -57.15 -40.41
CA GLU A 20 -54.81 -56.79 -39.02
C GLU A 20 -53.88 -57.85 -38.40
N ALA A 21 -52.73 -57.44 -37.80
CA ALA A 21 -51.79 -58.28 -37.09
C ALA A 21 -51.88 -57.92 -35.64
N VAL A 22 -52.15 -58.85 -34.74
CA VAL A 22 -52.23 -58.63 -33.28
C VAL A 22 -51.12 -59.34 -32.57
N GLY A 23 -50.51 -58.67 -31.60
CA GLY A 23 -49.53 -59.24 -30.65
C GLY A 23 -48.21 -59.63 -31.30
N LEU A 24 -47.61 -58.80 -32.14
CA LEU A 24 -46.22 -59.03 -32.60
C LEU A 24 -45.27 -58.81 -31.49
N GLU A 25 -44.38 -59.76 -31.28
CA GLU A 25 -43.21 -59.60 -30.44
C GLU A 25 -41.97 -60.24 -31.12
N ALA A 26 -40.93 -59.46 -31.33
CA ALA A 26 -39.62 -59.91 -31.83
C ALA A 26 -38.57 -59.71 -30.74
N ARG A 27 -37.86 -60.83 -30.46
CA ARG A 27 -36.81 -60.85 -29.43
C ARG A 27 -35.46 -61.15 -30.06
N ASP A 28 -34.44 -60.55 -29.52
CA ASP A 28 -33.04 -60.78 -29.94
C ASP A 28 -32.55 -62.19 -29.51
N ALA A 29 -31.30 -62.48 -29.80
CA ALA A 29 -30.61 -63.72 -29.41
C ALA A 29 -30.50 -63.90 -27.88
N GLY A 30 -30.56 -62.81 -27.10
CA GLY A 30 -30.60 -62.78 -25.65
C GLY A 30 -32.00 -62.99 -25.06
N GLY A 31 -33.03 -63.00 -25.90
CA GLY A 31 -34.43 -63.14 -25.48
C GLY A 31 -35.09 -61.84 -25.01
N GLU A 32 -34.44 -60.70 -25.18
CA GLU A 32 -35.03 -59.39 -24.88
C GLU A 32 -35.87 -58.88 -26.03
N PRO A 33 -37.01 -58.20 -25.79
CA PRO A 33 -37.83 -57.62 -26.85
C PRO A 33 -37.04 -56.51 -27.56
N VAL A 34 -37.11 -56.49 -28.91
CA VAL A 34 -36.51 -55.45 -29.75
C VAL A 34 -37.60 -54.71 -30.51
N VAL A 35 -38.62 -55.39 -30.99
CA VAL A 35 -39.80 -54.78 -31.65
C VAL A 35 -41.05 -55.55 -31.19
N ALA A 36 -42.07 -54.80 -30.78
CA ALA A 36 -43.36 -55.35 -30.46
C ALA A 36 -44.49 -54.36 -30.88
N PHE A 37 -45.71 -54.80 -30.98
CA PHE A 37 -46.90 -53.97 -31.09
C PHE A 37 -48.11 -54.73 -30.64
N ASP A 38 -49.11 -54.01 -30.15
CA ASP A 38 -50.41 -54.59 -29.81
C ASP A 38 -51.21 -54.89 -31.06
N SER A 39 -51.42 -53.97 -31.95
CA SER A 39 -52.07 -54.14 -33.22
C SER A 39 -51.44 -53.35 -34.35
N LEU A 40 -51.46 -53.94 -35.54
CA LEU A 40 -51.17 -53.31 -36.83
C LEU A 40 -52.33 -53.53 -37.79
N TYR A 41 -53.03 -52.51 -38.05
CA TYR A 41 -54.09 -52.52 -39.10
C TYR A 41 -53.52 -51.82 -40.34
N ALA A 42 -53.74 -52.44 -41.52
CA ALA A 42 -53.43 -51.82 -42.81
C ALA A 42 -54.54 -52.17 -43.84
N ASN A 43 -54.95 -51.17 -44.60
CA ASN A 43 -56.01 -51.32 -45.63
C ASN A 43 -55.54 -50.76 -46.96
N LEU A 44 -55.85 -51.54 -48.05
CA LEU A 44 -55.48 -51.23 -49.43
C LEU A 44 -56.60 -50.52 -50.19
N GLY A 45 -56.27 -49.34 -50.75
CA GLY A 45 -57.20 -48.62 -51.59
C GLY A 45 -57.38 -49.13 -53.04
N VAL A 46 -58.25 -50.10 -53.21
CA VAL A 46 -58.40 -50.89 -54.45
C VAL A 46 -58.64 -50.04 -55.70
N TRP A 47 -59.33 -48.92 -55.54
CA TRP A 47 -59.65 -48.06 -56.68
C TRP A 47 -58.45 -47.36 -57.28
N ARG A 48 -57.49 -47.05 -56.49
CA ARG A 48 -56.24 -46.38 -56.94
C ARG A 48 -55.25 -47.38 -57.62
N LEU A 49 -55.39 -48.70 -57.37
CA LEU A 49 -54.63 -49.72 -58.05
C LEU A 49 -54.96 -49.74 -59.56
N LEU A 50 -56.22 -49.45 -59.93
CA LEU A 50 -56.57 -49.31 -61.31
C LEU A 50 -55.86 -48.21 -62.10
N THR A 51 -55.33 -47.26 -61.40
CA THR A 51 -54.52 -46.18 -61.99
C THR A 51 -53.00 -46.37 -61.84
N GLY A 52 -52.58 -47.62 -61.44
CA GLY A 52 -51.14 -47.97 -61.23
C GLY A 52 -50.56 -47.40 -59.96
N ILE A 53 -51.36 -47.04 -59.01
CA ILE A 53 -50.95 -46.48 -57.70
C ILE A 53 -51.24 -47.53 -56.62
N ILE A 54 -50.24 -47.91 -55.81
CA ILE A 54 -50.47 -48.74 -54.62
C ILE A 54 -50.85 -47.80 -53.49
N ALA A 55 -52.10 -47.74 -53.11
CA ALA A 55 -52.61 -46.87 -52.09
C ALA A 55 -52.91 -47.63 -50.80
N LEU A 56 -52.26 -47.25 -49.73
CA LEU A 56 -52.61 -47.68 -48.37
C LEU A 56 -53.42 -46.57 -47.74
N GLN A 57 -54.74 -46.87 -47.47
CA GLN A 57 -55.72 -45.84 -47.04
C GLN A 57 -55.54 -45.54 -45.55
N ASP A 58 -55.45 -46.60 -44.74
CA ASP A 58 -55.29 -46.49 -43.33
C ASP A 58 -54.17 -47.46 -42.89
N ILE A 59 -53.17 -46.92 -42.18
CA ILE A 59 -52.18 -47.73 -41.43
C ILE A 59 -52.28 -47.24 -39.97
N GLU A 60 -52.75 -48.15 -39.10
CA GLU A 60 -52.89 -47.83 -37.69
C GLU A 60 -51.99 -48.82 -36.91
N LEU A 61 -51.03 -48.32 -36.10
CA LEU A 61 -50.13 -49.07 -35.29
C LEU A 61 -50.36 -48.67 -33.86
N GLU A 62 -50.86 -49.62 -33.05
CA GLU A 62 -51.15 -49.35 -31.62
C GLU A 62 -50.04 -49.93 -30.72
N GLU A 63 -49.67 -49.13 -29.74
CA GLU A 63 -48.66 -49.47 -28.69
C GLU A 63 -47.39 -50.15 -29.28
N PRO A 64 -46.77 -49.61 -30.36
CA PRO A 64 -45.54 -50.19 -30.84
C PRO A 64 -44.42 -49.96 -29.80
N TYR A 65 -43.62 -50.97 -29.57
CA TYR A 65 -42.37 -50.96 -28.80
C TYR A 65 -41.18 -51.17 -29.73
N VAL A 66 -40.17 -50.29 -29.61
CA VAL A 66 -38.93 -50.43 -30.34
C VAL A 66 -37.78 -50.21 -29.36
N ARG A 67 -36.78 -51.11 -29.33
CA ARG A 67 -35.54 -50.94 -28.63
C ARG A 67 -34.42 -50.62 -29.61
N LEU A 68 -33.79 -49.42 -29.40
CA LEU A 68 -32.66 -48.98 -30.17
C LEU A 68 -31.41 -48.87 -29.26
N ASP A 69 -30.43 -49.71 -29.49
CA ASP A 69 -29.15 -49.73 -28.76
C ASP A 69 -28.08 -49.04 -29.64
N LEU A 70 -27.52 -47.94 -29.18
CA LEU A 70 -26.32 -47.30 -29.77
C LEU A 70 -25.07 -47.95 -29.10
N LEU A 71 -24.21 -48.54 -29.88
CA LEU A 71 -23.05 -49.32 -29.40
C LEU A 71 -21.80 -48.43 -29.32
N GLU A 72 -20.73 -48.96 -28.70
CA GLU A 72 -19.46 -48.25 -28.51
C GLU A 72 -18.81 -47.75 -29.82
N ASP A 73 -19.05 -48.44 -30.93
CA ASP A 73 -18.60 -48.08 -32.27
C ASP A 73 -19.55 -47.17 -33.03
N TYR A 74 -20.52 -46.56 -32.33
CA TYR A 74 -21.61 -45.73 -32.91
C TYR A 74 -22.50 -46.48 -33.91
N SER A 75 -22.43 -47.79 -34.01
CA SER A 75 -23.38 -48.60 -34.76
C SER A 75 -24.64 -48.90 -33.92
N VAL A 76 -25.78 -49.12 -34.60
CA VAL A 76 -27.04 -49.48 -33.93
C VAL A 76 -27.23 -50.99 -33.94
N ASN A 77 -27.93 -51.54 -32.91
CA ASN A 77 -28.25 -52.97 -32.77
C ASN A 77 -28.83 -53.54 -34.04
N PHE A 78 -29.75 -52.81 -34.74
CA PHE A 78 -30.35 -53.26 -35.99
C PHE A 78 -29.31 -53.48 -37.09
N ALA A 79 -28.35 -52.57 -37.25
CA ALA A 79 -27.27 -52.69 -38.24
C ALA A 79 -26.34 -53.86 -37.92
N ARG A 80 -25.92 -53.99 -36.66
CA ARG A 80 -25.05 -55.06 -36.18
C ARG A 80 -25.67 -56.41 -36.39
N ASP A 81 -26.94 -56.59 -35.98
CA ASP A 81 -27.63 -57.85 -36.08
C ASP A 81 -27.91 -58.24 -37.51
N TRP A 82 -28.17 -57.29 -38.40
CA TRP A 82 -28.28 -57.49 -39.83
C TRP A 82 -26.97 -58.03 -40.44
N GLN A 83 -25.87 -57.34 -40.16
CA GLN A 83 -24.53 -57.72 -40.64
C GLN A 83 -24.10 -59.11 -40.13
N ALA A 84 -24.32 -59.40 -38.88
CA ALA A 84 -23.94 -60.66 -38.23
C ALA A 84 -24.70 -61.86 -38.85
N ASN A 85 -25.94 -61.66 -39.29
CA ASN A 85 -26.76 -62.74 -39.86
C ASN A 85 -26.75 -62.74 -41.40
N ASN A 86 -26.09 -61.83 -42.05
CA ASN A 86 -25.86 -61.76 -43.48
C ASN A 86 -24.38 -61.60 -43.84
N PRO A 87 -23.48 -62.45 -43.35
CA PRO A 87 -22.07 -62.39 -43.65
C PRO A 87 -21.80 -62.69 -45.15
N GLY A 88 -21.60 -61.68 -45.96
CA GLY A 88 -21.33 -61.79 -47.42
C GLY A 88 -22.39 -61.08 -48.29
N GLY A 89 -23.29 -60.28 -47.67
CA GLY A 89 -24.08 -59.33 -48.46
C GLY A 89 -23.10 -58.30 -49.04
N GLU A 90 -22.72 -58.50 -50.32
CA GLU A 90 -22.17 -57.40 -51.11
C GLU A 90 -23.16 -56.24 -50.97
N GLU A 91 -22.65 -55.02 -50.69
CA GLU A 91 -23.43 -53.85 -51.03
C GLU A 91 -24.07 -54.11 -52.37
N PRO A 92 -25.39 -53.90 -52.50
CA PRO A 92 -25.99 -54.07 -53.78
C PRO A 92 -25.20 -53.21 -54.78
N ALA A 93 -24.30 -53.87 -55.52
CA ALA A 93 -23.68 -53.21 -56.62
C ALA A 93 -24.83 -52.53 -57.40
N ALA A 94 -24.66 -51.27 -57.69
CA ALA A 94 -25.57 -50.55 -58.56
C ALA A 94 -25.54 -51.21 -59.89
N GLU A 95 -26.10 -52.45 -59.98
CA GLU A 95 -26.49 -53.01 -61.21
C GLU A 95 -27.50 -52.11 -61.82
N ALA A 96 -27.21 -51.75 -63.06
CA ALA A 96 -28.04 -50.96 -63.96
C ALA A 96 -29.52 -51.27 -63.70
N ALA A 97 -30.20 -50.40 -62.97
CA ALA A 97 -31.61 -50.43 -62.80
C ALA A 97 -32.24 -50.47 -64.23
N ASP A 98 -32.80 -51.62 -64.58
CA ASP A 98 -33.73 -51.68 -65.65
C ASP A 98 -34.69 -50.49 -65.53
N SER A 99 -34.85 -49.69 -66.54
CA SER A 99 -35.49 -48.39 -66.58
C SER A 99 -36.97 -48.42 -66.30
N GLY A 100 -37.37 -49.03 -65.21
CA GLY A 100 -38.72 -48.93 -64.67
C GLY A 100 -38.84 -47.77 -63.61
N GLU A 101 -39.73 -46.86 -63.82
CA GLU A 101 -40.08 -45.88 -62.73
C GLU A 101 -40.38 -46.65 -61.43
N PRO A 102 -39.87 -46.24 -60.27
CA PRO A 102 -40.21 -46.89 -59.00
C PRO A 102 -41.72 -46.94 -58.80
N PRO A 103 -42.28 -47.98 -58.13
CA PRO A 103 -43.70 -48.11 -57.93
C PRO A 103 -44.24 -46.89 -57.17
N ARG A 104 -45.35 -46.36 -57.68
CA ARG A 104 -46.05 -45.18 -57.01
C ARG A 104 -46.85 -45.73 -55.85
N ILE A 105 -46.36 -45.41 -54.63
CA ILE A 105 -47.04 -45.76 -53.36
C ILE A 105 -47.63 -44.49 -52.74
N TYR A 106 -48.88 -44.60 -52.36
CA TYR A 106 -49.57 -43.51 -51.68
C TYR A 106 -50.07 -44.02 -50.32
N PHE A 107 -49.78 -43.24 -49.30
CA PHE A 107 -50.23 -43.39 -47.92
C PHE A 107 -51.28 -42.33 -47.63
N ASP A 108 -52.52 -42.66 -47.47
CA ASP A 108 -53.62 -41.73 -47.21
C ASP A 108 -53.49 -41.28 -45.75
N ARG A 109 -53.39 -42.27 -44.84
CA ARG A 109 -53.26 -41.98 -43.41
C ARG A 109 -52.34 -43.05 -42.76
N ILE A 110 -51.33 -42.58 -42.04
CA ILE A 110 -50.53 -43.37 -41.11
C ILE A 110 -50.75 -42.82 -39.71
N ARG A 111 -51.11 -43.66 -38.77
CA ARG A 111 -51.26 -43.32 -37.36
C ARG A 111 -50.49 -44.34 -36.52
N VAL A 112 -49.64 -43.81 -35.63
CA VAL A 112 -49.01 -44.52 -34.54
C VAL A 112 -49.56 -43.93 -33.26
N SER A 113 -50.06 -44.75 -32.34
CA SER A 113 -50.60 -44.25 -31.07
C SER A 113 -50.05 -45.05 -29.89
N GLY A 114 -49.68 -44.37 -28.81
CA GLY A 114 -49.18 -44.97 -27.57
C GLY A 114 -47.87 -45.73 -27.74
N GLY A 115 -47.04 -45.36 -28.73
CA GLY A 115 -45.75 -46.01 -28.97
C GLY A 115 -44.73 -45.81 -27.83
N GLU A 116 -43.82 -46.76 -27.73
CA GLU A 116 -42.69 -46.72 -26.83
C GLU A 116 -41.38 -46.99 -27.59
N LEU A 117 -40.43 -46.01 -27.50
CA LEU A 117 -39.05 -46.21 -27.96
C LEU A 117 -38.13 -46.25 -26.76
N LEU A 118 -37.48 -47.40 -26.55
CA LEU A 118 -36.43 -47.55 -25.57
C LEU A 118 -35.07 -47.34 -26.25
N PHE A 119 -34.44 -46.17 -26.02
CA PHE A 119 -33.11 -45.84 -26.52
C PHE A 119 -32.07 -46.12 -25.42
N ARG A 120 -31.08 -46.93 -25.70
CA ARG A 120 -29.97 -47.24 -24.79
C ARG A 120 -28.68 -46.85 -25.46
N ASP A 121 -27.94 -45.96 -24.79
CA ASP A 121 -26.64 -45.46 -25.24
C ASP A 121 -25.49 -46.21 -24.52
N PHE A 122 -24.71 -46.95 -25.27
CA PHE A 122 -23.47 -47.62 -24.82
C PHE A 122 -22.22 -46.98 -25.40
N SER A 123 -22.35 -45.86 -26.13
CA SER A 123 -21.20 -45.20 -26.77
C SER A 123 -20.31 -44.45 -25.79
N GLN A 124 -20.81 -44.17 -24.56
CA GLN A 124 -20.12 -43.46 -23.48
C GLN A 124 -19.91 -44.39 -22.28
N GLN A 125 -18.96 -44.05 -21.40
CA GLN A 125 -18.77 -44.73 -20.12
C GLN A 125 -19.98 -44.45 -19.19
N GLY A 126 -20.87 -45.42 -19.11
CA GLY A 126 -22.14 -45.34 -18.37
C GLY A 126 -23.29 -45.72 -19.33
N GLN A 127 -24.03 -46.77 -18.99
CA GLN A 127 -25.21 -47.16 -19.78
C GLN A 127 -26.34 -46.23 -19.39
N GLU A 128 -26.77 -45.38 -20.34
CA GLU A 128 -27.92 -44.51 -20.17
C GLU A 128 -29.13 -45.05 -20.96
N GLU A 129 -30.29 -44.97 -20.36
CA GLU A 129 -31.55 -45.48 -20.90
C GLU A 129 -32.59 -44.40 -20.97
N PHE A 130 -33.05 -44.05 -22.18
CA PHE A 130 -34.10 -43.08 -22.43
C PHE A 130 -35.36 -43.82 -22.93
N ARG A 131 -36.45 -43.70 -22.16
CA ARG A 131 -37.74 -44.28 -22.50
C ARG A 131 -38.66 -43.17 -23.04
N VAL A 132 -38.85 -43.19 -24.37
CA VAL A 132 -39.75 -42.24 -25.09
C VAL A 132 -41.15 -42.83 -25.13
N THR A 133 -42.04 -42.32 -24.31
CA THR A 133 -43.41 -42.82 -24.22
C THR A 133 -44.32 -41.71 -23.60
N PRO A 134 -45.52 -41.39 -24.20
CA PRO A 134 -46.01 -41.92 -25.45
C PRO A 134 -45.24 -41.43 -26.68
N LEU A 135 -45.23 -42.19 -27.75
CA LEU A 135 -44.86 -41.75 -29.10
C LEU A 135 -46.06 -41.83 -30.01
N ASP A 136 -46.59 -40.67 -30.39
CA ASP A 136 -47.74 -40.56 -31.29
C ASP A 136 -47.31 -39.94 -32.61
N ILE A 137 -47.66 -40.59 -33.72
CA ILE A 137 -47.35 -40.10 -35.08
C ILE A 137 -48.63 -40.12 -35.93
N ALA A 138 -48.89 -39.01 -36.57
CA ALA A 138 -49.93 -38.91 -37.60
C ALA A 138 -49.30 -38.34 -38.88
N LEU A 139 -49.45 -39.02 -39.96
CA LEU A 139 -48.98 -38.62 -41.27
C LEU A 139 -50.11 -38.84 -42.29
N ASN A 140 -50.41 -37.83 -43.09
CA ASN A 140 -51.49 -37.89 -44.09
C ASN A 140 -50.98 -37.52 -45.47
N ASP A 141 -51.56 -38.09 -46.52
CA ASP A 141 -51.34 -37.70 -47.91
C ASP A 141 -49.91 -37.89 -48.44
N LEU A 142 -49.13 -38.87 -47.92
CA LEU A 142 -47.75 -39.11 -48.36
C LEU A 142 -47.71 -39.89 -49.69
N ALA A 143 -46.88 -39.40 -50.63
CA ALA A 143 -46.70 -40.08 -51.95
C ALA A 143 -45.20 -40.27 -52.25
N THR A 144 -44.83 -41.38 -52.86
CA THR A 144 -43.43 -41.66 -53.23
C THR A 144 -43.01 -41.08 -54.60
N TRP A 145 -43.86 -40.25 -55.21
CA TRP A 145 -43.58 -39.58 -56.48
C TRP A 145 -43.95 -38.06 -56.39
N PRO A 146 -43.39 -37.25 -57.28
CA PRO A 146 -43.69 -35.80 -57.28
C PRO A 146 -45.14 -35.54 -57.58
N ARG A 147 -45.81 -34.67 -56.79
CA ARG A 147 -47.18 -34.21 -57.00
C ARG A 147 -47.21 -32.68 -57.00
N GLU A 148 -48.07 -32.08 -57.82
CA GLU A 148 -48.19 -30.61 -57.90
C GLU A 148 -49.05 -30.05 -56.76
N ASP A 149 -49.89 -30.86 -56.13
CA ASP A 149 -50.84 -30.52 -55.06
C ASP A 149 -50.62 -31.31 -53.78
N ALA A 150 -49.34 -31.73 -53.54
CA ALA A 150 -49.00 -32.63 -52.44
C ALA A 150 -48.55 -31.90 -51.20
N ASP A 151 -49.45 -31.56 -50.34
CA ASP A 151 -49.20 -31.14 -48.97
C ASP A 151 -49.47 -32.32 -48.04
N SER A 152 -48.54 -33.30 -48.02
CA SER A 152 -48.49 -34.26 -46.92
C SER A 152 -48.29 -33.52 -45.63
N ASN A 153 -49.14 -33.69 -44.67
CA ASN A 153 -48.95 -33.17 -43.35
C ASN A 153 -48.61 -34.26 -42.35
N TYR A 154 -47.74 -33.92 -41.39
CA TYR A 154 -47.39 -34.82 -40.31
C TYR A 154 -47.44 -34.08 -38.96
N TYR A 155 -47.67 -34.89 -37.95
CA TYR A 155 -47.59 -34.53 -36.55
C TYR A 155 -46.92 -35.66 -35.78
N LEU A 156 -45.95 -35.31 -34.94
CA LEU A 156 -45.24 -36.21 -34.02
C LEU A 156 -45.28 -35.58 -32.63
N LEU A 157 -45.74 -36.33 -31.66
CA LEU A 157 -45.62 -36.04 -30.24
C LEU A 157 -44.90 -37.19 -29.57
N ALA A 158 -43.82 -36.87 -28.84
CA ALA A 158 -43.09 -37.85 -28.05
C ALA A 158 -42.79 -37.24 -26.67
N ALA A 159 -42.67 -38.08 -25.65
CA ALA A 159 -42.30 -37.61 -24.30
C ALA A 159 -41.27 -38.55 -23.66
N VAL A 160 -40.36 -37.99 -22.87
CA VAL A 160 -39.44 -38.68 -21.98
C VAL A 160 -39.64 -38.10 -20.59
N GLY A 161 -40.46 -38.74 -19.77
CA GLY A 161 -40.90 -38.15 -18.49
C GLY A 161 -41.67 -36.87 -18.69
N SER A 162 -41.14 -35.75 -18.22
CA SER A 162 -41.72 -34.39 -18.43
C SER A 162 -41.26 -33.74 -19.74
N GLN A 163 -40.22 -34.27 -20.39
CA GLN A 163 -39.67 -33.72 -21.62
C GLN A 163 -40.53 -34.07 -22.82
N THR A 164 -40.74 -33.13 -23.71
CA THR A 164 -41.64 -33.31 -24.88
C THR A 164 -40.94 -32.98 -26.20
N ILE A 165 -41.29 -33.70 -27.25
CA ILE A 165 -40.91 -33.41 -28.63
C ILE A 165 -42.20 -33.24 -29.42
N GLU A 166 -42.46 -32.04 -29.90
CA GLU A 166 -43.55 -31.73 -30.80
C GLU A 166 -42.94 -31.40 -32.16
N TRP A 167 -43.36 -32.14 -33.20
CA TRP A 167 -42.83 -31.89 -34.53
C TRP A 167 -43.97 -32.00 -35.54
N GLU A 168 -44.27 -30.92 -36.18
CA GLU A 168 -45.39 -30.83 -37.13
C GLU A 168 -45.04 -30.08 -38.41
N GLY A 169 -45.68 -30.39 -39.48
CA GLY A 169 -45.48 -29.69 -40.74
C GLY A 169 -45.89 -30.47 -41.98
N ASN A 170 -45.23 -30.08 -43.06
CA ASN A 170 -45.47 -30.70 -44.37
C ASN A 170 -44.22 -31.49 -44.78
N LEU A 171 -44.43 -32.67 -45.41
CA LEU A 171 -43.34 -33.55 -45.84
C LEU A 171 -43.57 -34.01 -47.29
N SER A 172 -42.54 -33.96 -48.10
CA SER A 172 -42.49 -34.65 -49.40
C SER A 172 -41.22 -35.51 -49.47
N ILE A 173 -41.26 -36.70 -49.94
CA ILE A 173 -40.11 -37.57 -50.08
C ILE A 173 -39.50 -37.57 -51.49
N ALA A 174 -40.24 -37.04 -52.47
CA ALA A 174 -39.82 -36.99 -53.88
C ALA A 174 -40.34 -35.71 -54.56
N PRO A 175 -39.50 -34.63 -54.66
CA PRO A 175 -38.18 -34.46 -54.02
C PRO A 175 -38.30 -34.35 -52.51
N LEU A 176 -37.24 -34.67 -51.81
CA LEU A 176 -37.18 -34.51 -50.33
C LEU A 176 -37.39 -33.02 -49.97
N TYR A 177 -38.47 -32.75 -49.29
CA TYR A 177 -38.85 -31.44 -48.79
C TYR A 177 -39.60 -31.60 -47.46
N SER A 178 -39.25 -30.78 -46.50
CA SER A 178 -40.00 -30.69 -45.26
C SER A 178 -40.01 -29.25 -44.77
N LYS A 179 -41.15 -28.76 -44.33
CA LYS A 179 -41.31 -27.46 -43.71
C LYS A 179 -42.32 -27.60 -42.58
N GLY A 180 -41.91 -27.06 -41.43
CA GLY A 180 -42.75 -27.22 -40.26
C GLY A 180 -42.22 -26.48 -39.03
N PHE A 181 -42.72 -26.93 -37.91
CA PHE A 181 -42.38 -26.46 -36.58
C PHE A 181 -41.86 -27.61 -35.74
N LEU A 182 -40.72 -27.39 -35.04
CA LEU A 182 -40.15 -28.30 -34.09
C LEU A 182 -40.06 -27.60 -32.73
N LYS A 183 -40.50 -28.30 -31.67
CA LYS A 183 -40.34 -27.89 -30.30
C LYS A 183 -39.81 -29.04 -29.47
N LEU A 184 -38.73 -28.77 -28.74
CA LEU A 184 -38.18 -29.59 -27.68
C LEU A 184 -38.54 -28.89 -26.38
N GLY A 185 -39.45 -29.47 -25.58
CA GLY A 185 -39.93 -28.86 -24.36
C GLY A 185 -39.33 -29.52 -23.11
N ASP A 186 -38.92 -28.71 -22.16
CA ASP A 186 -38.51 -29.09 -20.82
C ASP A 186 -37.42 -30.20 -20.79
N VAL A 187 -36.43 -30.12 -21.72
CA VAL A 187 -35.27 -31.07 -21.73
C VAL A 187 -34.52 -30.91 -20.45
N SER A 188 -34.48 -31.96 -19.62
CA SER A 188 -33.94 -31.93 -18.28
C SER A 188 -32.42 -31.90 -18.25
N HIS A 189 -31.88 -31.44 -17.13
CA HIS A 189 -30.42 -31.38 -16.90
C HIS A 189 -29.73 -32.77 -17.00
N GLU A 190 -30.37 -33.85 -16.59
CA GLU A 190 -29.81 -35.20 -16.73
C GLU A 190 -29.59 -35.56 -18.21
N THR A 191 -30.61 -35.28 -19.04
CA THR A 191 -30.49 -35.50 -20.47
C THR A 191 -29.41 -34.61 -21.10
N LEU A 192 -29.39 -33.35 -20.72
CA LEU A 192 -28.37 -32.39 -21.18
C LEU A 192 -26.97 -32.75 -20.73
N GLN A 193 -26.78 -33.16 -19.48
CA GLN A 193 -25.52 -33.55 -18.94
C GLN A 193 -24.91 -34.74 -19.70
N HIS A 194 -25.76 -35.73 -20.05
CA HIS A 194 -25.33 -36.90 -20.84
C HIS A 194 -24.70 -36.48 -22.18
N PHE A 195 -25.36 -35.62 -22.94
CA PHE A 195 -24.89 -35.18 -24.25
C PHE A 195 -23.79 -34.08 -24.20
N LEU A 196 -23.76 -33.28 -23.15
CA LEU A 196 -22.83 -32.16 -23.02
C LEU A 196 -21.52 -32.56 -22.29
N LYS A 197 -21.48 -33.66 -21.54
CA LYS A 197 -20.33 -34.12 -20.76
C LYS A 197 -18.99 -34.09 -21.51
N PRO A 198 -18.89 -34.50 -22.79
CA PRO A 198 -17.64 -34.42 -23.54
C PRO A 198 -17.15 -33.00 -23.81
N TYR A 199 -18.02 -31.98 -23.76
CA TYR A 199 -17.77 -30.59 -24.12
C TYR A 199 -17.82 -29.65 -22.93
N LEU A 200 -18.51 -30.04 -21.85
CA LEU A 200 -18.71 -29.24 -20.64
C LEU A 200 -18.12 -29.95 -19.43
N PRO A 201 -16.93 -29.56 -18.97
CA PRO A 201 -16.24 -30.21 -17.86
C PRO A 201 -16.79 -29.78 -16.48
N TYR A 202 -18.06 -29.44 -16.40
CA TYR A 202 -18.79 -29.06 -15.19
C TYR A 202 -19.99 -29.95 -14.99
N GLN A 203 -20.43 -30.11 -13.75
CA GLN A 203 -21.63 -30.83 -13.41
C GLN A 203 -22.85 -29.91 -13.49
N LEU A 204 -23.81 -30.25 -14.36
CA LEU A 204 -25.11 -29.62 -14.44
C LEU A 204 -26.04 -30.24 -13.40
N ARG A 205 -26.33 -29.55 -12.31
CA ARG A 205 -27.09 -30.06 -11.16
C ARG A 205 -28.60 -29.84 -11.28
N SER A 206 -28.98 -28.80 -11.97
CA SER A 206 -30.37 -28.48 -12.30
C SER A 206 -30.44 -27.73 -13.60
N GLY A 207 -31.63 -27.59 -14.12
CA GLY A 207 -31.94 -26.80 -15.29
C GLY A 207 -32.80 -27.56 -16.31
N SER A 208 -33.51 -26.79 -17.10
CA SER A 208 -34.29 -27.30 -18.24
C SER A 208 -34.08 -26.42 -19.48
N VAL A 209 -34.20 -27.00 -20.65
CA VAL A 209 -34.04 -26.31 -21.91
C VAL A 209 -35.30 -26.51 -22.76
N THR A 210 -35.86 -25.44 -23.23
CA THR A 210 -36.93 -25.44 -24.24
C THR A 210 -36.43 -24.75 -25.52
N LEU A 211 -36.48 -25.48 -26.63
CA LEU A 211 -36.14 -24.98 -27.98
C LEU A 211 -37.29 -25.13 -28.90
N SER A 212 -37.64 -24.10 -29.64
CA SER A 212 -38.64 -24.17 -30.70
C SER A 212 -38.17 -23.41 -31.92
N SER A 213 -38.55 -23.89 -33.13
CA SER A 213 -38.22 -23.19 -34.38
C SER A 213 -39.09 -23.65 -35.54
N GLN A 214 -39.40 -22.75 -36.41
CA GLN A 214 -39.80 -23.11 -37.76
C GLN A 214 -38.60 -23.54 -38.57
N TYR A 215 -38.76 -24.52 -39.45
CA TYR A 215 -37.67 -24.98 -40.32
C TYR A 215 -38.19 -25.21 -41.73
N GLU A 216 -37.29 -25.16 -42.70
CA GLU A 216 -37.49 -25.55 -44.09
C GLU A 216 -36.27 -26.34 -44.57
N LEU A 217 -36.51 -27.61 -44.94
CA LEU A 217 -35.52 -28.55 -45.41
C LEU A 217 -35.83 -28.91 -46.85
N ARG A 218 -34.83 -28.82 -47.74
CA ARG A 218 -34.94 -29.22 -49.15
C ARG A 218 -33.69 -29.98 -49.57
N SER A 219 -33.87 -31.01 -50.45
CA SER A 219 -32.75 -31.68 -51.07
C SER A 219 -32.96 -31.71 -52.61
N ALA A 220 -32.19 -30.91 -53.32
CA ALA A 220 -32.15 -30.85 -54.76
C ALA A 220 -30.72 -31.01 -55.27
N GLY A 221 -30.05 -32.06 -54.87
CA GLY A 221 -28.65 -32.34 -55.11
C GLY A 221 -27.80 -31.98 -53.88
N ASN A 222 -27.93 -30.79 -53.31
CA ASN A 222 -27.38 -30.39 -52.01
C ASN A 222 -28.52 -30.27 -50.98
N LEU A 223 -28.17 -30.50 -49.71
CA LEU A 223 -29.10 -30.30 -48.60
C LEU A 223 -29.18 -28.81 -48.27
N TYR A 224 -30.38 -28.23 -48.27
CA TYR A 224 -30.70 -26.87 -47.83
C TYR A 224 -31.50 -26.96 -46.55
N LEU A 225 -31.00 -26.32 -45.49
CA LEU A 225 -31.71 -26.17 -44.22
C LEU A 225 -31.68 -24.72 -43.80
N THR A 226 -32.87 -24.18 -43.57
CA THR A 226 -33.05 -22.86 -42.95
C THR A 226 -33.99 -22.98 -41.78
N THR A 227 -33.70 -22.21 -40.71
CA THR A 227 -34.61 -22.06 -39.58
C THR A 227 -35.06 -20.62 -39.47
N SER A 228 -36.19 -20.37 -38.82
CA SER A 228 -36.75 -19.05 -38.57
C SER A 228 -37.64 -19.05 -37.34
N GLU A 229 -37.85 -17.88 -36.75
CA GLU A 229 -38.66 -17.71 -35.54
C GLU A 229 -38.23 -18.63 -34.41
N GLY A 230 -36.94 -18.97 -34.37
CA GLY A 230 -36.38 -19.83 -33.34
C GLY A 230 -36.41 -19.14 -31.98
N GLN A 231 -36.73 -19.91 -30.94
CA GLN A 231 -36.75 -19.49 -29.55
C GLN A 231 -36.01 -20.52 -28.72
N LEU A 232 -35.09 -20.07 -27.87
CA LEU A 232 -34.40 -20.87 -26.88
C LEU A 232 -34.68 -20.28 -25.50
N THR A 233 -35.08 -21.12 -24.55
CA THR A 233 -35.25 -20.77 -23.16
C THR A 233 -34.53 -21.81 -22.31
N ILE A 234 -33.69 -21.39 -21.37
CA ILE A 234 -33.03 -22.21 -20.39
C ILE A 234 -33.41 -21.66 -19.01
N GLU A 235 -33.89 -22.52 -18.12
CA GLU A 235 -34.41 -22.13 -16.81
C GLU A 235 -33.76 -22.93 -15.70
N ASP A 236 -33.59 -22.28 -14.52
CA ASP A 236 -33.15 -22.86 -13.26
C ASP A 236 -31.80 -23.61 -13.34
N VAL A 237 -30.85 -23.07 -14.09
CA VAL A 237 -29.52 -23.66 -14.29
C VAL A 237 -28.68 -23.55 -13.02
N ASP A 238 -28.07 -24.68 -12.63
CA ASP A 238 -27.04 -24.73 -11.61
C ASP A 238 -25.86 -25.60 -12.13
N LEU A 239 -24.70 -24.95 -12.26
CA LEU A 239 -23.43 -25.56 -12.63
C LEU A 239 -22.51 -25.61 -11.44
N GLY A 240 -21.90 -26.77 -11.20
CA GLY A 240 -20.93 -26.99 -10.15
C GLY A 240 -19.67 -27.67 -10.63
N LEU A 241 -18.66 -27.71 -9.75
CA LEU A 241 -17.48 -28.53 -9.94
C LEU A 241 -17.79 -29.97 -9.47
N GLU A 242 -17.21 -30.99 -10.13
CA GLU A 242 -17.30 -32.36 -9.63
C GLU A 242 -16.74 -32.41 -8.18
N ALA A 243 -17.55 -32.90 -7.23
CA ALA A 243 -17.19 -33.02 -5.84
C ALA A 243 -16.65 -34.43 -5.53
N GLU A 244 -15.54 -34.52 -4.82
CA GLU A 244 -15.00 -35.80 -4.36
C GLU A 244 -15.80 -36.41 -3.17
N THR A 245 -16.62 -35.65 -2.48
CA THR A 245 -17.42 -36.07 -1.31
C THR A 245 -18.75 -35.28 -1.20
N ASP A 246 -19.79 -35.93 -0.66
CA ASP A 246 -21.13 -35.36 -0.43
C ASP A 246 -21.14 -34.07 0.43
N GLU A 247 -20.17 -33.89 1.34
CA GLU A 247 -20.07 -32.68 2.17
C GLU A 247 -19.53 -31.46 1.38
N ALA A 248 -18.82 -31.71 0.28
CA ALA A 248 -18.27 -30.66 -0.59
C ALA A 248 -19.28 -30.14 -1.62
N GLU A 249 -20.41 -30.82 -1.83
CA GLU A 249 -21.40 -30.43 -2.86
C GLU A 249 -21.99 -29.03 -2.62
N THR A 250 -22.17 -28.63 -1.38
CA THR A 250 -22.76 -27.34 -1.02
C THR A 250 -21.79 -26.15 -1.20
N GLU A 251 -20.49 -26.42 -1.22
CA GLU A 251 -19.45 -25.36 -1.39
C GLU A 251 -18.94 -25.24 -2.84
N ASN A 252 -19.31 -26.19 -3.72
CA ASN A 252 -18.80 -26.28 -5.09
C ASN A 252 -19.73 -25.66 -6.18
N GLY A 253 -20.73 -24.86 -5.80
CA GLY A 253 -21.53 -24.08 -6.75
C GLY A 253 -20.63 -23.08 -7.50
N LEU A 254 -20.65 -23.13 -8.83
CA LEU A 254 -19.87 -22.22 -9.67
C LEU A 254 -20.75 -21.13 -10.27
N LEU A 255 -21.86 -21.51 -10.91
CA LEU A 255 -22.77 -20.60 -11.60
C LEU A 255 -24.21 -21.08 -11.46
N SER A 256 -25.10 -20.18 -11.10
CA SER A 256 -26.53 -20.39 -11.25
C SER A 256 -27.12 -19.29 -12.11
N ALA A 257 -28.25 -19.60 -12.79
CA ALA A 257 -29.00 -18.63 -13.55
C ALA A 257 -30.49 -18.99 -13.51
N ASP A 258 -31.36 -18.02 -13.22
CA ASP A 258 -32.79 -18.24 -13.18
C ASP A 258 -33.31 -18.46 -14.58
N ARG A 259 -32.91 -17.63 -15.55
CA ARG A 259 -33.39 -17.72 -16.91
C ARG A 259 -32.41 -17.14 -17.94
N LEU A 260 -32.27 -17.86 -19.07
CA LEU A 260 -31.67 -17.38 -20.30
C LEU A 260 -32.70 -17.55 -21.42
N SER A 261 -32.95 -16.52 -22.19
CA SER A 261 -33.85 -16.57 -23.30
C SER A 261 -33.31 -15.84 -24.53
N VAL A 262 -33.48 -16.47 -25.69
CA VAL A 262 -33.09 -15.95 -27.00
C VAL A 262 -34.25 -16.17 -27.97
N GLY A 263 -34.67 -15.12 -28.60
CA GLY A 263 -35.68 -15.17 -29.65
C GLY A 263 -35.12 -14.85 -31.03
N ASP A 264 -35.98 -14.90 -32.03
CA ASP A 264 -35.67 -14.57 -33.44
C ASP A 264 -34.45 -15.30 -33.99
N ILE A 265 -34.21 -16.54 -33.53
CA ILE A 265 -33.07 -17.36 -34.00
C ILE A 265 -33.31 -17.79 -35.44
N ARG A 266 -32.39 -17.47 -36.33
CA ARG A 266 -32.37 -17.86 -37.73
C ARG A 266 -31.04 -18.50 -38.06
N PHE A 267 -31.09 -19.67 -38.68
CA PHE A 267 -29.91 -20.39 -39.12
C PHE A 267 -30.06 -20.80 -40.60
N GLY A 268 -29.05 -20.55 -41.39
CA GLY A 268 -28.92 -20.99 -42.78
C GLY A 268 -27.69 -21.86 -42.97
N LEU A 269 -27.89 -23.18 -43.21
CA LEU A 269 -26.78 -24.11 -43.39
C LEU A 269 -25.93 -23.80 -44.61
N ASN A 270 -26.56 -23.44 -45.72
CA ASN A 270 -25.86 -23.17 -46.97
C ASN A 270 -25.27 -21.77 -47.01
N GLU A 271 -25.95 -20.83 -46.35
CA GLU A 271 -25.52 -19.47 -46.17
C GLU A 271 -24.40 -19.37 -45.14
N GLN A 272 -24.23 -20.42 -44.33
CA GLN A 272 -23.29 -20.44 -43.16
C GLN A 272 -23.51 -19.21 -42.25
N GLU A 273 -24.78 -18.95 -41.92
CA GLU A 273 -25.18 -17.77 -41.20
C GLU A 273 -26.10 -18.11 -40.01
N LEU A 274 -25.83 -17.50 -38.86
CA LEU A 274 -26.66 -17.54 -37.68
C LEU A 274 -26.99 -16.10 -37.27
N SER A 275 -28.27 -15.79 -37.12
CA SER A 275 -28.68 -14.52 -36.52
C SER A 275 -29.62 -14.77 -35.34
N THR A 276 -29.47 -13.99 -34.28
CA THR A 276 -30.34 -14.07 -33.11
C THR A 276 -30.87 -12.68 -32.76
N GLY A 277 -32.02 -12.64 -32.12
CA GLY A 277 -32.46 -11.46 -31.37
C GLY A 277 -31.61 -11.18 -30.15
N THR A 278 -32.11 -10.40 -29.22
CA THR A 278 -31.46 -10.13 -27.96
C THR A 278 -31.40 -11.39 -27.08
N VAL A 279 -30.22 -11.66 -26.53
CA VAL A 279 -30.00 -12.69 -25.50
C VAL A 279 -30.30 -12.06 -24.15
N ASN A 280 -31.38 -12.48 -23.49
CA ASN A 280 -31.76 -12.01 -22.17
C ASN A 280 -31.36 -13.05 -21.14
N ILE A 281 -30.62 -12.60 -20.11
CA ILE A 281 -30.09 -13.43 -19.02
C ILE A 281 -30.53 -12.78 -17.70
N ASP A 282 -31.18 -13.53 -16.83
CA ASP A 282 -31.70 -13.04 -15.58
C ASP A 282 -31.26 -13.93 -14.42
N GLY A 283 -30.92 -13.30 -13.28
CA GLY A 283 -30.64 -14.00 -12.04
C GLY A 283 -29.35 -14.80 -12.03
N VAL A 284 -28.29 -14.35 -12.74
CA VAL A 284 -26.99 -15.06 -12.71
C VAL A 284 -26.30 -14.82 -11.36
N SER A 285 -25.90 -15.89 -10.72
CA SER A 285 -24.99 -15.86 -9.59
C SER A 285 -23.71 -16.64 -9.91
N LEU A 286 -22.58 -15.95 -10.02
CA LEU A 286 -21.27 -16.53 -10.32
C LEU A 286 -20.38 -16.50 -9.07
N SER A 287 -19.88 -17.68 -8.65
CA SER A 287 -18.99 -17.83 -7.49
C SER A 287 -17.57 -18.12 -7.93
N LEU A 288 -16.72 -17.09 -7.89
CA LEU A 288 -15.31 -17.18 -8.21
C LEU A 288 -14.48 -17.29 -6.93
N ARG A 289 -13.62 -18.29 -6.87
CA ARG A 289 -12.70 -18.51 -5.74
C ARG A 289 -11.28 -18.66 -6.25
N ARG A 290 -10.36 -17.90 -5.67
CA ARG A 290 -8.93 -18.06 -5.82
C ARG A 290 -8.38 -18.74 -4.57
N ASP A 291 -7.78 -19.91 -4.72
CA ASP A 291 -7.19 -20.64 -3.60
C ASP A 291 -5.87 -20.03 -3.13
N SER A 292 -5.30 -20.58 -2.05
CA SER A 292 -4.02 -20.13 -1.48
C SER A 292 -2.82 -20.27 -2.42
N ASN A 293 -2.92 -21.08 -3.50
CA ASN A 293 -1.88 -21.26 -4.52
C ASN A 293 -2.07 -20.28 -5.70
N GLY A 294 -3.14 -19.47 -5.68
CA GLY A 294 -3.47 -18.53 -6.75
C GLY A 294 -4.30 -19.14 -7.89
N GLN A 295 -4.81 -20.36 -7.75
CA GLN A 295 -5.60 -21.03 -8.77
C GLN A 295 -7.07 -20.64 -8.68
N LEU A 296 -7.70 -20.40 -9.85
CA LEU A 296 -9.12 -20.07 -9.94
C LEU A 296 -9.95 -21.35 -10.08
N ASN A 297 -11.03 -21.47 -9.28
CA ASN A 297 -11.95 -22.62 -9.35
C ASN A 297 -12.51 -22.83 -10.74
N VAL A 298 -12.84 -21.77 -11.48
CA VAL A 298 -13.37 -21.85 -12.84
C VAL A 298 -12.40 -22.45 -13.86
N LEU A 299 -11.08 -22.41 -13.60
CA LEU A 299 -10.07 -22.98 -14.49
C LEU A 299 -9.61 -24.39 -14.09
N ALA A 300 -10.03 -24.87 -12.91
CA ALA A 300 -9.60 -26.17 -12.39
C ALA A 300 -9.86 -27.34 -13.35
N PRO A 301 -11.03 -27.47 -14.04
CA PRO A 301 -11.28 -28.57 -14.96
C PRO A 301 -10.38 -28.59 -16.20
N PHE A 302 -9.84 -27.45 -16.62
CA PHE A 302 -9.02 -27.33 -17.84
C PHE A 302 -7.54 -27.58 -17.62
N GLN A 303 -7.08 -27.61 -16.35
CA GLN A 303 -5.66 -27.80 -16.04
C GLN A 303 -5.12 -29.19 -16.35
N ASN A 304 -6.01 -30.19 -16.44
CA ASN A 304 -5.66 -31.56 -16.77
C ASN A 304 -5.72 -31.87 -18.29
N SER A 305 -6.17 -30.92 -19.12
CA SER A 305 -6.40 -31.08 -20.56
C SER A 305 -5.28 -30.54 -21.45
N ALA A 306 -4.10 -30.24 -20.91
CA ALA A 306 -3.02 -29.54 -21.64
C ALA A 306 -2.28 -30.36 -22.73
N ASP A 307 -2.74 -31.58 -23.10
CA ASP A 307 -2.01 -32.48 -24.01
C ASP A 307 -2.70 -32.77 -25.36
N GLU A 308 -3.80 -32.12 -25.71
CA GLU A 308 -4.33 -32.22 -27.08
C GLU A 308 -4.36 -30.84 -27.76
N SER A 309 -3.20 -30.42 -28.27
CA SER A 309 -3.11 -29.41 -29.31
C SER A 309 -3.84 -29.88 -30.57
N GLY A 310 -5.11 -29.50 -30.69
CA GLY A 310 -5.88 -29.70 -31.90
C GLY A 310 -5.14 -29.08 -33.08
N SER A 311 -4.83 -29.91 -34.08
CA SER A 311 -4.34 -29.50 -35.39
C SER A 311 -5.36 -28.55 -36.02
N ASP A 312 -4.93 -27.33 -36.26
CA ASP A 312 -5.62 -26.35 -37.10
C ASP A 312 -5.78 -26.94 -38.51
N ASP A 313 -6.92 -27.55 -38.75
CA ASP A 313 -7.27 -28.09 -40.06
C ASP A 313 -7.79 -26.89 -40.87
N GLY A 314 -6.88 -26.27 -41.60
CA GLY A 314 -7.13 -25.13 -42.48
C GLY A 314 -8.19 -25.40 -43.55
N GLY A 315 -9.44 -25.45 -43.14
CA GLY A 315 -10.56 -25.55 -44.04
C GLY A 315 -10.67 -24.30 -44.91
N THR A 316 -10.60 -24.49 -46.23
CA THR A 316 -10.77 -23.46 -47.27
C THR A 316 -12.20 -23.01 -47.49
N GLY A 317 -13.08 -23.14 -46.47
CA GLY A 317 -14.48 -22.66 -46.51
C GLY A 317 -14.59 -21.16 -46.20
N ALA A 318 -15.63 -20.53 -46.71
CA ALA A 318 -16.00 -19.16 -46.29
C ALA A 318 -16.23 -19.15 -44.76
N PRO A 319 -15.82 -18.11 -44.04
CA PRO A 319 -16.00 -18.07 -42.58
C PRO A 319 -17.50 -18.02 -42.23
N PHE A 320 -17.87 -18.77 -41.17
CA PHE A 320 -19.21 -18.79 -40.62
C PHE A 320 -19.59 -17.40 -40.14
N ARG A 321 -20.74 -16.89 -40.59
CA ARG A 321 -21.25 -15.56 -40.26
C ARG A 321 -22.25 -15.66 -39.12
N TRP A 322 -22.07 -14.82 -38.11
CA TRP A 322 -23.05 -14.73 -37.04
C TRP A 322 -23.31 -13.27 -36.63
N THR A 323 -24.52 -13.02 -36.16
CA THR A 323 -24.98 -11.73 -35.65
C THR A 323 -25.88 -11.96 -34.44
N VAL A 324 -25.63 -11.24 -33.36
CA VAL A 324 -26.46 -11.19 -32.15
C VAL A 324 -26.93 -9.76 -31.96
N ALA A 325 -28.24 -9.52 -31.93
CA ALA A 325 -28.81 -8.17 -31.85
C ALA A 325 -28.44 -7.43 -30.54
N GLY A 326 -28.15 -8.17 -29.49
CA GLY A 326 -27.71 -7.63 -28.22
C GLY A 326 -27.71 -8.68 -27.14
N VAL A 327 -27.11 -8.31 -25.98
CA VAL A 327 -27.14 -9.11 -24.75
C VAL A 327 -27.62 -8.23 -23.61
N GLU A 328 -28.60 -8.68 -22.85
CA GLU A 328 -29.09 -8.05 -21.62
C GLU A 328 -28.95 -9.02 -20.46
N LEU A 329 -28.15 -8.65 -19.46
CA LEU A 329 -28.02 -9.33 -18.20
C LEU A 329 -28.66 -8.47 -17.12
N ALA A 330 -29.53 -9.05 -16.29
CA ALA A 330 -30.19 -8.36 -15.21
C ALA A 330 -30.19 -9.17 -13.90
N ASN A 331 -30.40 -8.49 -12.77
CA ASN A 331 -30.57 -9.09 -11.45
C ASN A 331 -29.47 -10.10 -11.07
N SER A 332 -28.23 -9.83 -11.47
CA SER A 332 -27.14 -10.79 -11.40
C SER A 332 -26.15 -10.43 -10.32
N ALA A 333 -25.33 -11.40 -9.90
CA ALA A 333 -24.31 -11.21 -8.88
C ALA A 333 -23.03 -11.99 -9.23
N VAL A 334 -21.90 -11.43 -8.81
CA VAL A 334 -20.58 -12.11 -8.84
C VAL A 334 -20.02 -12.09 -7.44
N ASN A 335 -19.78 -13.26 -6.87
CA ASN A 335 -19.14 -13.45 -5.58
C ASN A 335 -17.68 -13.82 -5.82
N TRP A 336 -16.77 -13.05 -5.25
CA TRP A 336 -15.34 -13.26 -5.32
C TRP A 336 -14.80 -13.57 -3.94
N ARG A 337 -14.15 -14.73 -3.80
CA ARG A 337 -13.42 -15.14 -2.61
C ARG A 337 -11.95 -15.37 -2.94
N ASP A 338 -11.08 -14.62 -2.30
CA ASP A 338 -9.63 -14.73 -2.46
C ASP A 338 -9.00 -15.24 -1.17
N GLU A 339 -8.41 -16.43 -1.21
CA GLU A 339 -7.75 -17.09 -0.07
C GLU A 339 -6.21 -16.90 -0.10
N GLN A 340 -5.68 -16.16 -1.07
CA GLN A 340 -4.23 -15.89 -1.15
C GLN A 340 -3.74 -14.89 -0.09
N PRO A 341 -4.48 -13.83 0.28
CA PRO A 341 -4.09 -12.97 1.40
C PRO A 341 -4.13 -13.74 2.73
N PRO A 342 -3.33 -13.33 3.75
CA PRO A 342 -3.33 -13.96 5.08
C PRO A 342 -4.70 -14.02 5.76
N MET A 343 -5.59 -13.10 5.44
CA MET A 343 -7.03 -13.15 5.72
C MET A 343 -7.76 -13.20 4.38
N PRO A 344 -8.71 -14.15 4.20
CA PRO A 344 -9.49 -14.20 2.96
C PRO A 344 -10.21 -12.87 2.68
N ALA A 345 -10.25 -12.48 1.41
CA ALA A 345 -11.02 -11.34 0.93
C ALA A 345 -12.32 -11.84 0.30
N ASP A 346 -13.45 -11.36 0.78
CA ASP A 346 -14.76 -11.64 0.22
C ASP A 346 -15.34 -10.35 -0.39
N LEU A 347 -15.60 -10.36 -1.69
CA LEU A 347 -16.22 -9.26 -2.43
C LEU A 347 -17.44 -9.78 -3.19
N ALA A 348 -18.52 -9.04 -3.16
CA ALA A 348 -19.72 -9.34 -3.93
C ALA A 348 -20.09 -8.14 -4.81
N LEU A 349 -20.24 -8.37 -6.11
CA LEU A 349 -20.84 -7.42 -7.03
C LEU A 349 -22.29 -7.85 -7.21
N GLU A 350 -23.22 -7.09 -6.65
CA GLU A 350 -24.64 -7.34 -6.58
C GLU A 350 -25.41 -6.41 -7.53
N ASP A 351 -26.66 -6.73 -7.81
CA ASP A 351 -27.54 -5.95 -8.71
C ASP A 351 -26.86 -5.67 -10.07
N LEU A 352 -26.04 -6.64 -10.54
CA LEU A 352 -25.32 -6.51 -11.79
C LEU A 352 -26.29 -6.49 -12.98
N SER A 353 -26.22 -5.43 -13.75
CA SER A 353 -26.94 -5.25 -15.01
C SER A 353 -25.93 -4.92 -16.11
N ILE A 354 -25.98 -5.66 -17.22
CA ILE A 354 -25.12 -5.45 -18.39
C ILE A 354 -25.99 -5.41 -19.64
N THR A 355 -25.77 -4.41 -20.46
CA THR A 355 -26.37 -4.30 -21.80
C THR A 355 -25.22 -4.20 -22.80
N ILE A 356 -25.23 -5.10 -23.80
CA ILE A 356 -24.30 -5.09 -24.92
C ILE A 356 -25.11 -4.93 -26.20
N GLY A 357 -24.72 -4.03 -27.06
CA GLY A 357 -25.35 -3.80 -28.34
C GLY A 357 -25.10 -4.91 -29.36
N GLU A 358 -25.46 -4.67 -30.61
CA GLU A 358 -25.27 -5.63 -31.69
C GLU A 358 -23.81 -6.06 -31.82
N MET A 359 -23.60 -7.38 -31.90
CA MET A 359 -22.30 -8.03 -32.11
C MET A 359 -22.35 -8.92 -33.35
N SER A 360 -21.25 -9.01 -34.07
CA SER A 360 -21.15 -9.87 -35.24
C SER A 360 -19.79 -10.58 -35.32
N HIS A 361 -19.67 -11.49 -36.32
CA HIS A 361 -18.38 -12.14 -36.63
C HIS A 361 -17.31 -11.13 -37.07
N ARG A 362 -17.65 -9.86 -37.29
CA ARG A 362 -16.71 -8.78 -37.59
C ARG A 362 -16.26 -8.14 -36.27
N LEU A 363 -15.27 -8.76 -35.66
CA LEU A 363 -14.77 -8.39 -34.35
C LEU A 363 -14.10 -7.01 -34.30
N GLU A 364 -13.80 -6.41 -35.47
CA GLU A 364 -13.29 -5.06 -35.64
C GLU A 364 -14.38 -3.97 -35.56
N GLU A 365 -15.66 -4.32 -35.61
CA GLU A 365 -16.75 -3.37 -35.47
C GLU A 365 -16.95 -3.00 -33.99
N PRO A 366 -17.10 -1.70 -33.64
CA PRO A 366 -17.28 -1.29 -32.26
C PRO A 366 -18.63 -1.70 -31.72
N VAL A 367 -18.64 -2.27 -30.54
CA VAL A 367 -19.83 -2.71 -29.81
C VAL A 367 -20.07 -1.79 -28.64
N ASN A 368 -21.28 -1.22 -28.53
CA ASN A 368 -21.66 -0.44 -27.36
C ASN A 368 -21.94 -1.35 -26.17
N TYR A 369 -21.54 -0.92 -25.00
CA TYR A 369 -21.85 -1.62 -23.75
C TYR A 369 -22.19 -0.65 -22.63
N ASN A 370 -22.97 -1.12 -21.68
CA ASN A 370 -23.26 -0.45 -20.41
C ASN A 370 -23.36 -1.52 -19.32
N ALA A 371 -22.65 -1.31 -18.21
CA ALA A 371 -22.73 -2.19 -17.06
C ALA A 371 -22.83 -1.37 -15.77
N SER A 372 -23.61 -1.85 -14.82
CA SER A 372 -23.73 -1.25 -13.50
C SER A 372 -23.99 -2.32 -12.44
N GLY A 373 -23.57 -2.02 -11.20
CA GLY A 373 -23.75 -2.93 -10.07
C GLY A 373 -23.41 -2.25 -8.73
N ALA A 374 -23.62 -2.95 -7.66
CA ALA A 374 -23.30 -2.53 -6.30
C ALA A 374 -22.25 -3.45 -5.68
N LEU A 375 -21.18 -2.88 -5.13
CA LEU A 375 -20.14 -3.65 -4.46
C LEU A 375 -20.51 -3.83 -2.98
N ASN A 376 -20.67 -5.08 -2.56
CA ASN A 376 -21.09 -5.48 -1.20
C ASN A 376 -22.31 -4.68 -0.69
N GLY A 377 -23.28 -4.45 -1.54
CA GLY A 377 -24.53 -3.75 -1.21
C GLY A 377 -24.42 -2.25 -0.93
N GLY A 378 -23.21 -1.66 -1.07
CA GLY A 378 -22.97 -0.25 -0.71
C GLY A 378 -22.41 0.61 -1.83
N GLY A 379 -21.26 0.24 -2.37
CA GLY A 379 -20.59 0.98 -3.43
C GLY A 379 -21.27 0.80 -4.78
N ARG A 380 -21.54 1.88 -5.51
CA ARG A 380 -22.10 1.81 -6.86
C ARG A 380 -20.99 1.92 -7.88
N LEU A 381 -21.06 1.05 -8.89
CA LEU A 381 -20.14 1.02 -10.02
C LEU A 381 -20.94 1.12 -11.31
N SER A 382 -20.45 1.88 -12.27
CA SER A 382 -20.98 1.87 -13.64
C SER A 382 -19.85 2.06 -14.63
N ILE A 383 -19.96 1.38 -15.76
CA ILE A 383 -19.06 1.51 -16.90
C ILE A 383 -19.89 1.48 -18.17
N ASN A 384 -19.65 2.41 -19.08
CA ASN A 384 -20.34 2.48 -20.36
C ASN A 384 -19.40 2.96 -21.46
N GLY A 385 -19.60 2.50 -22.68
CA GLY A 385 -18.74 2.91 -23.77
C GLY A 385 -18.82 2.02 -24.98
N GLN A 386 -17.71 1.92 -25.68
CA GLN A 386 -17.54 1.09 -26.87
C GLN A 386 -16.29 0.23 -26.77
N ALA A 387 -16.36 -0.97 -27.33
CA ALA A 387 -15.20 -1.86 -27.42
C ALA A 387 -15.15 -2.53 -28.81
N THR A 388 -13.95 -2.74 -29.34
CA THR A 388 -13.72 -3.68 -30.43
C THR A 388 -13.03 -4.92 -29.88
N LEU A 389 -13.27 -6.08 -30.45
CA LEU A 389 -12.75 -7.34 -29.93
C LEU A 389 -11.42 -7.76 -30.59
N ALA A 390 -11.23 -7.42 -31.86
CA ALA A 390 -10.02 -7.74 -32.58
C ALA A 390 -9.73 -6.72 -33.72
N PRO A 391 -8.68 -5.87 -33.56
CA PRO A 391 -7.84 -5.77 -32.37
C PRO A 391 -8.60 -5.20 -31.18
N PHE A 392 -8.22 -5.61 -29.96
CA PHE A 392 -8.92 -5.12 -28.78
C PHE A 392 -8.70 -3.61 -28.57
N THR A 393 -9.80 -2.86 -28.50
CA THR A 393 -9.83 -1.47 -28.05
C THR A 393 -11.01 -1.28 -27.08
N LEU A 394 -10.85 -0.39 -26.14
CA LEU A 394 -11.89 -0.05 -25.15
C LEU A 394 -11.91 1.45 -24.92
N GLU A 395 -13.06 2.07 -25.15
CA GLU A 395 -13.36 3.44 -24.70
C GLU A 395 -14.45 3.33 -23.64
N ALA A 396 -14.17 3.76 -22.42
CA ALA A 396 -15.05 3.57 -21.29
C ALA A 396 -15.19 4.83 -20.44
N GLY A 397 -16.41 5.25 -20.19
CA GLY A 397 -16.76 6.11 -19.06
C GLY A 397 -16.91 5.24 -17.81
N LEU A 398 -16.14 5.52 -16.76
CA LEU A 398 -16.13 4.81 -15.49
C LEU A 398 -16.63 5.72 -14.38
N SER A 399 -17.61 5.27 -13.60
CA SER A 399 -18.06 5.96 -12.39
C SER A 399 -18.18 4.97 -11.23
N GLY A 400 -17.56 5.30 -10.12
CA GLY A 400 -17.65 4.57 -8.86
C GLY A 400 -17.96 5.52 -7.72
N SER A 401 -18.88 5.19 -6.84
CA SER A 401 -19.23 6.05 -5.71
C SER A 401 -19.57 5.27 -4.45
N GLY A 402 -19.13 5.77 -3.30
CA GLY A 402 -19.44 5.18 -2.01
C GLY A 402 -18.84 3.79 -1.78
N ILE A 403 -17.73 3.47 -2.45
CA ILE A 403 -17.05 2.18 -2.32
C ILE A 403 -16.31 2.15 -0.98
N ALA A 404 -16.73 1.29 -0.06
CA ALA A 404 -16.12 1.18 1.26
C ALA A 404 -14.72 0.56 1.16
N LEU A 405 -13.69 1.28 1.56
CA LEU A 405 -12.30 0.81 1.52
C LEU A 405 -12.02 -0.35 2.49
N SER A 406 -12.83 -0.50 3.54
CA SER A 406 -12.72 -1.61 4.50
C SER A 406 -12.88 -2.98 3.83
N GLN A 407 -13.58 -3.08 2.71
CA GLN A 407 -13.74 -4.30 1.91
C GLN A 407 -12.40 -4.82 1.35
N PHE A 408 -11.47 -3.91 1.08
CA PHE A 408 -10.15 -4.22 0.57
C PHE A 408 -9.11 -4.41 1.68
N GLY A 409 -9.58 -4.48 2.93
CA GLY A 409 -8.72 -4.61 4.12
C GLY A 409 -7.73 -5.76 4.06
N ALA A 410 -8.12 -6.91 3.49
CA ALA A 410 -7.26 -8.08 3.31
C ALA A 410 -6.05 -7.76 2.40
N TYR A 411 -6.27 -7.06 1.28
CA TYR A 411 -5.22 -6.67 0.34
C TYR A 411 -4.33 -5.56 0.91
N ILE A 412 -4.92 -4.58 1.60
CA ILE A 412 -4.18 -3.50 2.25
C ILE A 412 -3.30 -4.08 3.37
N ASN A 413 -3.85 -5.01 4.16
CA ASN A 413 -3.12 -5.67 5.24
C ASN A 413 -2.00 -6.59 4.71
N GLN A 414 -2.11 -7.12 3.49
CA GLN A 414 -1.03 -7.88 2.84
C GLN A 414 0.17 -6.96 2.50
N ALA A 415 -0.09 -5.75 2.01
CA ALA A 415 0.94 -4.79 1.62
C ALA A 415 1.56 -4.05 2.81
N ALA A 416 0.76 -3.74 3.83
CA ALA A 416 1.17 -2.97 5.00
C ALA A 416 0.41 -3.45 6.25
N ASN A 417 0.99 -3.24 7.45
CA ASN A 417 0.33 -3.56 8.72
C ASN A 417 -0.71 -2.48 9.08
N LEU A 418 -1.72 -2.33 8.22
CA LEU A 418 -2.77 -1.34 8.36
C LEU A 418 -4.15 -1.98 8.31
N GLU A 419 -5.03 -1.52 9.15
CA GLU A 419 -6.45 -1.84 9.18
C GLU A 419 -7.27 -0.60 8.79
N VAL A 420 -8.06 -0.72 7.73
CA VAL A 420 -9.00 0.34 7.31
C VAL A 420 -10.32 0.10 8.01
N ARG A 421 -10.69 1.00 8.92
CA ARG A 421 -11.96 0.94 9.66
C ARG A 421 -13.10 1.64 8.93
N ASP A 422 -12.78 2.74 8.26
CA ASP A 422 -13.72 3.54 7.49
C ASP A 422 -13.01 4.19 6.31
N GLY A 423 -13.75 4.58 5.31
CA GLY A 423 -13.26 5.25 4.12
C GLY A 423 -14.13 4.92 2.91
N LEU A 424 -14.56 5.95 2.19
CA LEU A 424 -15.41 5.83 1.01
C LEU A 424 -14.64 6.34 -0.21
N LEU A 425 -14.40 5.44 -1.16
CA LEU A 425 -13.79 5.78 -2.44
C LEU A 425 -14.86 6.16 -3.46
N SER A 426 -14.63 7.25 -4.16
CA SER A 426 -15.35 7.63 -5.37
C SER A 426 -14.35 7.91 -6.49
N VAL A 427 -14.66 7.49 -7.71
CA VAL A 427 -13.86 7.69 -8.91
C VAL A 427 -14.78 7.99 -10.08
N ASP A 428 -14.40 8.94 -10.91
CA ASP A 428 -15.14 9.29 -12.14
C ASP A 428 -14.15 9.66 -13.22
N GLY A 429 -14.31 9.11 -14.43
CA GLY A 429 -13.35 9.37 -15.51
C GLY A 429 -13.57 8.52 -16.74
N ASN A 430 -12.63 8.66 -17.67
CA ASN A 430 -12.60 7.92 -18.92
C ASN A 430 -11.37 7.02 -18.96
N LEU A 431 -11.56 5.82 -19.47
CA LEU A 431 -10.51 4.82 -19.70
C LEU A 431 -10.46 4.49 -21.18
N ASP A 432 -9.31 4.67 -21.78
CA ASP A 432 -9.01 4.28 -23.15
C ASP A 432 -7.94 3.19 -23.15
N LEU A 433 -8.21 2.01 -23.71
CA LEU A 433 -7.27 0.91 -23.87
C LEU A 433 -7.11 0.55 -25.34
N ASP A 434 -5.88 0.28 -25.78
CA ASP A 434 -5.54 -0.10 -27.15
C ASP A 434 -4.45 -1.18 -27.16
N GLN A 435 -4.77 -2.36 -27.71
CA GLN A 435 -3.88 -3.49 -27.87
C GLN A 435 -3.35 -3.64 -29.31
N GLN A 436 -3.50 -2.63 -30.16
CA GLN A 436 -2.91 -2.67 -31.53
C GLN A 436 -1.38 -2.74 -31.52
N ARG A 437 -0.79 -2.46 -30.35
CA ARG A 437 0.66 -2.53 -30.09
C ARG A 437 0.92 -3.42 -28.88
N ASP A 438 1.98 -4.18 -28.92
CA ASP A 438 2.50 -4.91 -27.77
C ASP A 438 3.62 -4.06 -27.12
N PRO A 439 3.54 -3.69 -25.84
CA PRO A 439 2.51 -4.04 -24.85
C PRO A 439 1.20 -3.24 -24.98
N LEU A 440 0.13 -3.72 -24.34
CA LEU A 440 -1.14 -2.99 -24.17
C LEU A 440 -0.88 -1.55 -23.71
N THR A 441 -1.38 -0.59 -24.45
CA THR A 441 -1.36 0.84 -24.07
C THR A 441 -2.72 1.29 -23.57
N GLY A 442 -2.72 2.35 -22.78
CA GLY A 442 -3.98 2.91 -22.30
C GLY A 442 -3.80 4.12 -21.43
N THR A 443 -4.87 4.86 -21.27
CA THR A 443 -4.93 6.07 -20.47
C THR A 443 -6.22 6.12 -19.68
N PHE A 444 -6.12 6.33 -18.38
CA PHE A 444 -7.23 6.76 -17.54
C PHE A 444 -7.12 8.26 -17.30
N SER A 445 -8.22 8.99 -17.46
CA SER A 445 -8.31 10.42 -17.12
C SER A 445 -9.59 10.70 -16.34
N GLY A 446 -9.48 11.35 -15.19
CA GLY A 446 -10.65 11.55 -14.34
C GLY A 446 -10.34 12.26 -13.03
N THR A 447 -11.14 11.94 -12.03
CA THR A 447 -11.03 12.42 -10.65
C THR A 447 -11.18 11.27 -9.67
N GLY A 448 -10.57 11.41 -8.49
CA GLY A 448 -10.73 10.47 -7.40
C GLY A 448 -10.95 11.18 -6.07
N GLU A 449 -11.77 10.61 -5.21
CA GLU A 449 -11.96 11.10 -3.85
C GLU A 449 -12.01 9.94 -2.85
N VAL A 450 -11.30 10.09 -1.74
CA VAL A 450 -11.45 9.22 -0.56
C VAL A 450 -11.96 10.08 0.59
N ALA A 451 -13.20 9.83 1.00
CA ALA A 451 -13.84 10.52 2.10
C ALA A 451 -13.81 9.69 3.40
N SER A 452 -13.80 10.39 4.54
CA SER A 452 -13.98 9.82 5.90
C SER A 452 -13.01 8.67 6.24
N LEU A 453 -11.73 8.75 5.87
CA LEU A 453 -10.78 7.69 6.16
C LEU A 453 -10.47 7.58 7.67
N ASP A 454 -10.50 6.37 8.20
CA ASP A 454 -9.95 5.97 9.51
C ASP A 454 -9.07 4.73 9.33
N MET A 455 -7.76 4.93 9.44
CA MET A 455 -6.76 3.85 9.37
C MET A 455 -6.05 3.68 10.70
N ARG A 456 -5.77 2.43 11.07
CA ARG A 456 -5.09 2.02 12.30
C ARG A 456 -3.97 1.05 11.99
N LEU A 457 -3.05 0.86 12.94
CA LEU A 457 -2.17 -0.29 12.91
C LEU A 457 -2.96 -1.54 13.26
N GLY A 458 -2.64 -2.68 12.64
CA GLY A 458 -3.36 -3.93 12.84
C GLY A 458 -3.36 -4.46 14.29
N ASP A 459 -2.46 -3.96 15.14
CA ASP A 459 -2.32 -4.31 16.56
C ASP A 459 -2.78 -3.20 17.53
N SER A 460 -3.47 -2.15 17.05
CA SER A 460 -3.83 -0.98 17.82
C SER A 460 -5.24 -0.48 17.55
N ASP A 461 -5.99 -0.23 18.61
CA ASP A 461 -7.30 0.44 18.51
C ASP A 461 -7.20 1.96 18.31
N GLN A 462 -5.99 2.53 18.41
CA GLN A 462 -5.80 3.98 18.24
C GLN A 462 -5.67 4.31 16.76
N PRO A 463 -6.35 5.38 16.28
CA PRO A 463 -6.20 5.84 14.90
C PRO A 463 -4.76 6.25 14.63
N LEU A 464 -4.22 5.81 13.52
CA LEU A 464 -2.93 6.24 13.00
C LEU A 464 -3.08 7.44 12.08
N ILE A 465 -3.97 7.33 11.11
CA ILE A 465 -4.26 8.35 10.11
C ILE A 465 -5.78 8.47 9.94
N ARG A 466 -6.27 9.69 9.93
CA ARG A 466 -7.65 10.03 9.59
C ARG A 466 -7.65 11.23 8.66
N TRP A 467 -8.67 11.33 7.82
CA TRP A 467 -8.99 12.58 7.11
C TRP A 467 -10.49 12.69 6.81
N GLN A 468 -10.93 13.90 6.53
CA GLN A 468 -12.30 14.15 6.07
C GLN A 468 -12.44 13.81 4.58
N SER A 469 -11.53 14.31 3.75
CA SER A 469 -11.46 13.95 2.33
C SER A 469 -10.06 14.16 1.75
N VAL A 470 -9.74 13.33 0.77
CA VAL A 470 -8.63 13.51 -0.18
C VAL A 470 -9.21 13.50 -1.56
N ARG A 471 -9.01 14.57 -2.32
CA ARG A 471 -9.47 14.68 -3.71
C ARG A 471 -8.28 14.84 -4.65
N LEU A 472 -8.33 14.09 -5.75
CA LEU A 472 -7.32 14.08 -6.81
C LEU A 472 -7.97 14.59 -8.10
N GLU A 473 -7.51 15.75 -8.64
CA GLU A 473 -8.17 16.39 -9.77
C GLU A 473 -7.20 17.31 -10.54
N PRO A 474 -7.00 17.10 -11.88
CA PRO A 474 -7.27 15.88 -12.60
C PRO A 474 -6.33 14.75 -12.19
N LEU A 475 -6.75 13.52 -12.42
CA LEU A 475 -5.98 12.30 -12.26
C LEU A 475 -5.80 11.66 -13.64
N GLU A 476 -4.56 11.49 -14.07
CA GLU A 476 -4.21 10.84 -15.33
C GLU A 476 -3.24 9.69 -15.07
N TYR A 477 -3.55 8.52 -15.61
CA TYR A 477 -2.70 7.35 -15.53
C TYR A 477 -2.50 6.72 -16.89
N ASN A 478 -1.26 6.56 -17.32
CA ASN A 478 -0.89 5.82 -18.53
C ASN A 478 -0.39 4.43 -18.14
N VAL A 479 -0.85 3.41 -18.87
CA VAL A 479 -0.52 2.00 -18.59
C VAL A 479 0.91 1.67 -19.08
N ALA A 480 1.25 2.10 -20.28
CA ALA A 480 2.57 1.86 -20.86
C ALA A 480 3.06 3.07 -21.67
N PRO A 481 4.18 3.71 -21.27
CA PRO A 481 4.92 3.47 -20.02
C PRO A 481 4.09 3.88 -18.78
N ALA A 482 4.28 3.16 -17.66
CA ALA A 482 3.54 3.42 -16.43
C ALA A 482 3.82 4.84 -15.89
N ARG A 483 2.84 5.72 -15.97
CA ARG A 483 2.98 7.13 -15.60
C ARG A 483 1.71 7.63 -14.92
N LEU A 484 1.88 8.20 -13.73
CA LEU A 484 0.82 8.83 -12.95
C LEU A 484 1.01 10.35 -12.93
N GLN A 485 0.02 11.10 -13.34
CA GLN A 485 -0.02 12.56 -13.22
C GLN A 485 -1.26 12.98 -12.44
N ILE A 486 -1.06 13.80 -11.41
CA ILE A 486 -2.14 14.37 -10.63
C ILE A 486 -1.97 15.88 -10.63
N GLY A 487 -2.97 16.60 -11.08
CA GLY A 487 -2.94 18.07 -11.10
C GLY A 487 -2.90 18.63 -9.69
N THR A 488 -3.93 18.37 -8.91
CA THR A 488 -4.04 18.81 -7.53
C THR A 488 -4.52 17.67 -6.63
N ILE A 489 -3.87 17.51 -5.49
CA ILE A 489 -4.34 16.72 -4.35
C ILE A 489 -4.80 17.69 -3.29
N THR A 490 -6.09 17.67 -2.95
CA THR A 490 -6.63 18.46 -1.83
C THR A 490 -6.88 17.53 -0.65
N LEU A 491 -6.16 17.72 0.44
CA LEU A 491 -6.25 16.95 1.68
C LEU A 491 -6.89 17.79 2.76
N VAL A 492 -8.11 17.43 3.16
CA VAL A 492 -8.92 18.16 4.15
C VAL A 492 -8.97 17.39 5.47
N GLY A 493 -8.63 18.09 6.54
CA GLY A 493 -8.71 17.57 7.92
C GLY A 493 -7.84 16.34 8.19
N PRO A 494 -6.61 16.20 7.65
CA PRO A 494 -5.78 15.06 8.01
C PRO A 494 -5.38 15.14 9.49
N ALA A 495 -5.53 14.03 10.18
CA ALA A 495 -5.08 13.85 11.55
C ALA A 495 -4.16 12.64 11.62
N ILE A 496 -2.89 12.90 11.94
CA ILE A 496 -1.86 11.87 12.07
C ILE A 496 -1.47 11.75 13.55
N ASN A 497 -1.42 10.54 14.06
CA ASN A 497 -1.03 10.25 15.43
C ASN A 497 0.30 9.50 15.45
N VAL A 498 1.37 10.20 15.80
CA VAL A 498 2.72 9.65 15.93
C VAL A 498 3.01 9.36 17.39
N VAL A 499 3.28 8.13 17.73
CA VAL A 499 3.58 7.68 19.08
C VAL A 499 4.94 7.00 19.10
N ARG A 500 5.85 7.51 19.93
CA ARG A 500 7.07 6.83 20.30
C ARG A 500 6.81 6.01 21.55
N ASP A 501 6.93 4.70 21.49
CA ASP A 501 6.66 3.80 22.62
C ASP A 501 7.78 3.87 23.69
N SER A 502 7.60 3.14 24.79
CA SER A 502 8.59 3.09 25.87
C SER A 502 9.93 2.48 25.48
N ASN A 503 10.01 1.75 24.36
CA ASN A 503 11.24 1.18 23.82
C ASN A 503 11.92 2.12 22.81
N GLY A 504 11.31 3.26 22.52
CA GLY A 504 11.84 4.26 21.58
C GLY A 504 11.44 4.05 20.12
N VAL A 505 10.60 3.07 19.81
CA VAL A 505 10.12 2.76 18.45
C VAL A 505 8.90 3.62 18.11
N HIS A 506 8.89 4.23 16.92
CA HIS A 506 7.71 4.97 16.46
C HIS A 506 6.66 4.03 15.85
N ASN A 507 5.39 4.30 16.14
CA ASN A 507 4.30 3.52 15.57
C ASN A 507 4.28 3.53 14.03
N VAL A 508 4.75 4.59 13.40
CA VAL A 508 4.84 4.69 11.93
C VAL A 508 5.85 3.70 11.32
N GLU A 509 6.87 3.30 12.06
CA GLU A 509 7.85 2.29 11.63
C GLU A 509 7.23 0.90 11.52
N ARG A 510 6.12 0.65 12.24
CA ARG A 510 5.38 -0.61 12.22
C ARG A 510 4.44 -0.76 11.03
N ILE A 511 4.30 0.28 10.18
CA ILE A 511 3.47 0.22 8.96
C ILE A 511 4.05 -0.79 7.98
N VAL A 512 5.37 -0.77 7.81
CA VAL A 512 6.07 -1.69 6.92
C VAL A 512 6.20 -3.04 7.61
N ARG A 513 5.73 -4.12 6.98
CA ARG A 513 5.95 -5.49 7.46
C ARG A 513 7.39 -5.89 7.17
N SER A 514 8.17 -6.09 8.23
CA SER A 514 9.50 -6.69 8.10
C SER A 514 9.35 -8.17 7.79
N SER A 515 9.55 -8.57 6.54
CA SER A 515 9.72 -9.98 6.19
C SER A 515 11.08 -10.46 6.72
N PRO A 516 11.17 -11.60 7.42
CA PRO A 516 12.44 -12.09 7.99
C PRO A 516 13.50 -12.49 6.94
N SER A 517 13.22 -12.42 5.66
CA SER A 517 14.09 -12.92 4.59
C SER A 517 14.39 -11.96 3.45
N ASP A 518 13.90 -10.74 3.47
CA ASP A 518 14.28 -9.77 2.45
C ASP A 518 15.04 -8.60 3.08
N LYS A 519 16.32 -8.45 2.72
CA LYS A 519 16.93 -7.13 2.66
C LYS A 519 15.94 -6.25 1.89
N PRO A 520 15.64 -5.02 2.34
CA PRO A 520 14.84 -4.13 1.55
C PRO A 520 15.45 -4.08 0.16
N ALA A 521 14.72 -4.56 -0.84
CA ALA A 521 15.03 -4.22 -2.21
C ALA A 521 14.97 -2.69 -2.23
N PRO A 522 16.00 -2.01 -2.69
CA PRO A 522 15.95 -0.57 -2.82
C PRO A 522 14.70 -0.25 -3.65
N VAL A 523 13.86 0.64 -3.13
CA VAL A 523 12.74 1.21 -3.86
C VAL A 523 13.35 1.92 -5.06
N GLY A 524 13.47 1.21 -6.20
CA GLY A 524 14.16 1.75 -7.36
C GLY A 524 14.72 0.73 -8.35
N GLU A 525 14.75 -0.59 -8.06
CA GLU A 525 15.26 -1.57 -9.04
C GLU A 525 14.16 -2.32 -9.80
N THR A 526 13.32 -1.59 -10.52
CA THR A 526 12.88 -1.98 -11.86
C THR A 526 13.40 -0.93 -12.84
N ALA A 527 14.70 -0.72 -12.82
CA ALA A 527 15.36 0.00 -13.89
C ALA A 527 15.31 -0.90 -15.14
N GLY A 528 14.54 -0.50 -16.13
CA GLY A 528 14.81 -0.91 -17.50
C GLY A 528 16.28 -0.63 -17.81
N SER A 529 16.86 -1.34 -18.74
CA SER A 529 18.29 -1.31 -19.11
C SER A 529 18.89 0.06 -19.48
N ASP A 530 18.14 1.15 -19.32
CA ASP A 530 18.54 2.52 -19.71
C ASP A 530 18.45 3.56 -18.59
N GLY A 531 18.28 3.15 -17.30
CA GLY A 531 18.36 4.06 -16.14
C GLY A 531 17.14 4.95 -15.91
N GLU A 532 16.03 4.78 -16.65
CA GLU A 532 14.77 5.46 -16.36
C GLU A 532 13.99 4.72 -15.27
N PRO A 533 13.32 5.43 -14.31
CA PRO A 533 12.49 4.80 -13.30
C PRO A 533 11.35 4.01 -13.98
N GLY A 534 11.12 2.77 -13.56
CA GLY A 534 10.07 1.91 -14.11
C GLY A 534 8.65 2.45 -13.94
N PHE A 535 8.45 3.32 -12.95
CA PHE A 535 7.20 4.04 -12.70
C PHE A 535 7.48 5.52 -12.48
N ILE A 536 6.81 6.37 -13.24
CA ILE A 536 6.95 7.82 -13.16
C ILE A 536 5.70 8.40 -12.52
N PHE A 537 5.87 9.28 -11.52
CA PHE A 537 4.76 10.07 -11.01
C PHE A 537 5.07 11.56 -10.95
N ARG A 538 4.03 12.39 -11.12
CA ARG A 538 4.07 13.83 -11.01
C ARG A 538 2.80 14.34 -10.33
N ILE A 539 2.97 15.17 -9.30
CA ILE A 539 1.89 15.88 -8.62
C ILE A 539 2.14 17.36 -8.80
N GLY A 540 1.23 18.06 -9.47
CA GLY A 540 1.32 19.49 -9.70
C GLY A 540 1.25 20.26 -8.41
N GLN A 541 0.25 19.99 -7.57
CA GLN A 541 0.06 20.63 -6.28
C GLN A 541 -0.60 19.67 -5.27
N LEU A 542 -0.10 19.68 -4.04
CA LEU A 542 -0.77 19.13 -2.87
C LEU A 542 -1.21 20.30 -2.00
N MET A 543 -2.49 20.42 -1.73
CA MET A 543 -3.09 21.40 -0.82
C MET A 543 -3.46 20.73 0.50
N LEU A 544 -3.06 21.34 1.60
CA LEU A 544 -3.34 20.88 2.95
C LEU A 544 -4.28 21.88 3.64
N GLU A 545 -5.40 21.39 4.15
CA GLU A 545 -6.39 22.17 4.89
C GLU A 545 -6.70 21.50 6.23
N GLU A 546 -6.71 22.29 7.31
CA GLU A 546 -7.10 21.87 8.67
C GLU A 546 -6.34 20.64 9.22
N GLY A 547 -5.06 20.47 8.83
CA GLY A 547 -4.26 19.35 9.26
C GLY A 547 -3.94 19.35 10.76
N VAL A 548 -3.80 18.18 11.32
CA VAL A 548 -3.42 17.93 12.72
C VAL A 548 -2.38 16.83 12.80
N ILE A 549 -1.29 17.07 13.52
CA ILE A 549 -0.33 16.03 13.90
C ILE A 549 -0.25 15.99 15.42
N SER A 550 -0.55 14.85 16.02
CA SER A 550 -0.36 14.59 17.44
C SER A 550 0.90 13.76 17.62
N TYR A 551 1.82 14.23 18.45
CA TYR A 551 3.05 13.50 18.78
C TYR A 551 3.08 13.18 20.27
N THR A 552 3.38 11.91 20.62
CA THR A 552 3.49 11.44 22.00
C THR A 552 4.77 10.65 22.15
N ASP A 553 5.63 11.04 23.11
CA ASP A 553 6.85 10.30 23.47
C ASP A 553 6.67 9.66 24.87
N ARG A 554 6.54 8.34 24.89
CA ARG A 554 6.37 7.53 26.11
C ARG A 554 7.69 7.06 26.70
N THR A 555 8.83 7.43 26.10
CA THR A 555 10.15 7.15 26.68
C THR A 555 10.45 8.07 27.86
N LEU A 556 9.67 9.14 28.03
CA LEU A 556 9.85 10.16 29.07
C LEU A 556 8.85 9.97 30.24
N ASP A 557 9.28 10.30 31.45
CA ASP A 557 8.45 10.37 32.65
C ASP A 557 8.54 11.79 33.26
N PRO A 558 7.43 12.57 33.29
CA PRO A 558 6.14 12.28 32.67
C PRO A 558 6.23 12.23 31.13
N THR A 559 5.28 11.50 30.50
CA THR A 559 5.16 11.39 29.03
C THR A 559 5.06 12.78 28.41
N PHE A 560 5.81 13.01 27.34
CA PHE A 560 5.71 14.21 26.52
C PHE A 560 4.61 14.04 25.47
N ALA A 561 3.75 15.04 25.33
CA ALA A 561 2.77 15.10 24.26
C ALA A 561 2.64 16.53 23.72
N THR A 562 2.56 16.62 22.39
CA THR A 562 2.32 17.90 21.71
C THR A 562 1.41 17.71 20.50
N ARG A 563 0.81 18.81 20.08
CA ARG A 563 -0.11 18.84 18.95
C ARG A 563 0.26 19.98 18.02
N PHE A 564 0.40 19.67 16.75
CA PHE A 564 0.44 20.62 15.67
C PHE A 564 -0.95 20.70 15.07
N ASP A 565 -1.59 21.83 15.08
CA ASP A 565 -2.95 21.99 14.57
C ASP A 565 -3.07 23.18 13.60
N GLN A 566 -4.24 23.25 12.94
CA GLN A 566 -4.51 24.26 11.91
C GLN A 566 -3.44 24.25 10.81
N LEU A 567 -2.86 23.11 10.52
CA LEU A 567 -1.88 22.98 9.46
C LEU A 567 -2.57 23.23 8.13
N ARG A 568 -2.05 24.19 7.37
CA ARG A 568 -2.53 24.54 6.04
C ARG A 568 -1.39 25.04 5.18
N GLY A 569 -1.50 24.80 3.89
CA GLY A 569 -0.48 25.20 2.94
C GLY A 569 -0.49 24.37 1.68
N SER A 570 0.61 24.39 0.96
CA SER A 570 0.75 23.63 -0.28
C SER A 570 2.17 23.14 -0.49
N VAL A 571 2.25 22.05 -1.24
CA VAL A 571 3.49 21.54 -1.84
C VAL A 571 3.26 21.47 -3.34
N THR A 572 4.09 22.10 -4.15
CA THR A 572 3.98 22.09 -5.60
C THR A 572 5.11 21.31 -6.25
N GLY A 573 4.89 20.76 -7.44
CA GLY A 573 5.94 20.17 -8.26
C GLY A 573 6.60 18.92 -7.65
N VAL A 574 5.84 18.02 -7.05
CA VAL A 574 6.36 16.76 -6.50
C VAL A 574 6.50 15.71 -7.61
N SER A 575 7.67 15.10 -7.76
CA SER A 575 7.95 14.10 -8.78
C SER A 575 9.09 13.17 -8.33
N ASN A 576 9.21 11.99 -8.96
CA ASN A 576 10.38 11.11 -8.83
C ASN A 576 11.34 11.21 -10.03
N VAL A 577 11.19 12.23 -10.89
CA VAL A 577 12.04 12.45 -12.07
C VAL A 577 12.86 13.72 -11.89
N ALA A 578 14.17 13.59 -11.89
CA ALA A 578 15.12 14.70 -11.85
C ALA A 578 15.31 15.34 -13.26
N PRO A 579 15.69 16.64 -13.33
CA PRO A 579 15.72 17.59 -12.23
C PRO A 579 14.31 18.12 -11.90
N GLN A 580 14.00 18.23 -10.64
CA GLN A 580 12.71 18.77 -10.17
C GLN A 580 12.96 19.76 -9.03
N GLN A 581 12.26 20.89 -9.06
CA GLN A 581 12.20 21.83 -7.93
C GLN A 581 10.75 22.19 -7.63
N GLY A 582 10.18 21.48 -6.68
CA GLY A 582 8.91 21.83 -6.07
C GLY A 582 9.07 22.92 -5.02
N GLN A 583 7.97 23.51 -4.60
CA GLN A 583 7.92 24.48 -3.51
C GLN A 583 7.00 23.99 -2.40
N ILE A 584 7.43 24.12 -1.15
CA ILE A 584 6.62 23.83 0.03
C ILE A 584 6.38 25.10 0.81
N SER A 585 5.14 25.35 1.24
CA SER A 585 4.78 26.40 2.17
C SER A 585 3.63 25.93 3.04
N ILE A 586 3.90 25.64 4.31
CA ILE A 586 2.93 25.14 5.28
C ILE A 586 3.01 26.03 6.52
N GLN A 587 1.87 26.41 7.06
CA GLN A 587 1.74 27.16 8.31
C GLN A 587 0.79 26.45 9.27
N GLY A 588 1.00 26.64 10.56
CA GLY A 588 0.17 26.03 11.58
C GLY A 588 0.48 26.54 12.97
N ARG A 589 0.01 25.80 13.98
CA ARG A 589 0.25 26.10 15.39
C ARG A 589 0.83 24.91 16.13
N VAL A 590 1.59 25.18 17.17
CA VAL A 590 2.14 24.18 18.09
C VAL A 590 1.59 24.44 19.50
N GLY A 591 0.86 23.47 20.06
CA GLY A 591 0.14 23.68 21.31
C GLY A 591 -0.90 24.78 21.18
N ASP A 592 -1.06 25.61 22.24
CA ASP A 592 -2.17 26.56 22.30
C ASP A 592 -1.92 27.87 21.52
N VAL A 593 -0.67 28.38 21.49
CA VAL A 593 -0.37 29.76 21.04
C VAL A 593 0.85 29.89 20.12
N ALA A 594 1.69 28.88 20.00
CA ALA A 594 2.90 28.96 19.18
C ALA A 594 2.55 28.85 17.69
N THR A 595 3.25 29.60 16.85
CA THR A 595 3.12 29.54 15.40
C THR A 595 4.23 28.70 14.81
N MET A 596 3.93 28.05 13.68
CA MET A 596 4.86 27.27 12.89
C MET A 596 4.73 27.63 11.42
N THR A 597 5.86 27.80 10.73
CA THR A 597 5.93 27.88 9.27
C THR A 597 7.00 26.94 8.76
N LEU A 598 6.72 26.24 7.67
CA LEU A 598 7.65 25.41 6.92
C LEU A 598 7.63 25.88 5.48
N ASP A 599 8.72 26.45 5.01
CA ASP A 599 8.88 26.96 3.64
C ASP A 599 10.14 26.33 3.02
N GLY A 600 10.19 26.22 1.69
CA GLY A 600 11.37 25.71 1.03
C GLY A 600 11.16 25.15 -0.35
N SER A 601 12.15 24.40 -0.82
CA SER A 601 12.11 23.67 -2.09
C SER A 601 12.29 22.18 -1.87
N VAL A 602 11.64 21.39 -2.72
CA VAL A 602 11.69 19.92 -2.70
C VAL A 602 12.22 19.44 -4.04
N GLY A 603 13.33 18.73 -4.01
CA GLY A 603 13.88 18.04 -5.18
C GLY A 603 13.09 16.80 -5.59
N ALA A 604 13.50 16.13 -6.66
CA ALA A 604 12.87 14.89 -7.08
C ALA A 604 13.07 13.79 -6.02
N LEU A 605 11.96 13.14 -5.63
CA LEU A 605 11.97 12.12 -4.59
C LEU A 605 12.71 10.85 -5.04
N GLY A 606 13.57 10.34 -4.18
CA GLY A 606 14.37 9.13 -4.47
C GLY A 606 15.53 9.37 -5.43
N THR A 607 15.95 10.63 -5.60
CA THR A 607 17.10 11.04 -6.40
C THR A 607 18.08 11.85 -5.54
N ASP A 608 19.23 12.23 -6.11
CA ASP A 608 20.21 13.11 -5.45
C ASP A 608 19.88 14.60 -5.59
N ASP A 609 18.70 14.96 -6.12
CA ASP A 609 18.24 16.35 -6.19
C ASP A 609 18.15 16.97 -4.80
N THR A 610 18.61 18.20 -4.66
CA THR A 610 18.62 18.92 -3.37
C THR A 610 17.23 19.39 -2.96
N SER A 611 16.95 19.30 -1.67
CA SER A 611 15.77 19.88 -1.03
C SER A 611 16.22 20.82 0.09
N ASP A 612 15.71 22.04 0.09
CA ASP A 612 15.98 23.06 1.12
C ASP A 612 14.70 23.33 1.91
N LEU A 613 14.72 23.06 3.21
CA LEU A 613 13.55 23.23 4.08
C LEU A 613 13.88 24.17 5.24
N LYS A 614 13.07 25.18 5.41
CA LYS A 614 13.17 26.11 6.54
C LYS A 614 11.94 25.98 7.43
N LEU A 615 12.16 25.49 8.64
CA LEU A 615 11.13 25.40 9.69
C LEU A 615 11.35 26.50 10.73
N THR A 616 10.36 27.37 10.89
CA THR A 616 10.36 28.39 11.95
C THR A 616 9.22 28.10 12.92
N MET A 617 9.54 28.07 14.22
CA MET A 617 8.55 28.01 15.29
C MET A 617 8.76 29.17 16.26
N GLU A 618 7.70 29.89 16.60
CA GLU A 618 7.77 31.04 17.50
C GLU A 618 6.81 30.90 18.68
N ASN A 619 7.23 31.40 19.83
CA ASN A 619 6.45 31.41 21.07
C ASN A 619 6.10 30.03 21.63
N VAL A 620 6.87 29.00 21.32
CA VAL A 620 6.67 27.67 21.91
C VAL A 620 6.88 27.74 23.43
N SER A 621 5.94 27.19 24.19
CA SER A 621 6.00 27.21 25.67
C SER A 621 7.09 26.23 26.15
N LEU A 622 8.12 26.71 26.81
CA LEU A 622 9.19 25.89 27.36
C LEU A 622 8.73 24.89 28.44
N PRO A 623 7.77 25.22 29.34
CA PRO A 623 7.24 24.24 30.29
C PRO A 623 6.74 22.95 29.68
N MET A 624 6.23 22.95 28.43
CA MET A 624 5.82 21.74 27.75
C MET A 624 6.99 20.76 27.49
N LEU A 625 8.24 21.31 27.41
CA LEU A 625 9.45 20.51 27.20
C LEU A 625 10.08 20.04 28.53
N SER A 626 9.44 20.29 29.68
CA SER A 626 9.92 19.84 30.99
C SER A 626 10.32 18.36 31.05
N PRO A 627 9.61 17.40 30.39
CA PRO A 627 10.03 16.00 30.39
C PRO A 627 11.43 15.78 29.80
N TYR A 628 11.78 16.49 28.74
CA TYR A 628 13.11 16.43 28.14
C TYR A 628 14.18 17.09 29.03
N PHE A 629 13.87 18.28 29.58
CA PHE A 629 14.76 18.98 30.52
C PHE A 629 14.99 18.13 31.78
N GLY A 630 13.94 17.50 32.31
CA GLY A 630 14.02 16.61 33.46
C GLY A 630 14.94 15.44 33.19
N ARG A 631 14.76 14.75 32.08
CA ARG A 631 15.58 13.58 31.72
C ARG A 631 17.05 13.92 31.51
N TYR A 632 17.34 14.97 30.74
CA TYR A 632 18.71 15.24 30.32
C TYR A 632 19.45 16.29 31.15
N LEU A 633 18.76 17.21 31.77
CA LEU A 633 19.37 18.28 32.60
C LEU A 633 19.06 18.16 34.09
N GLY A 634 18.13 17.29 34.48
CA GLY A 634 17.77 17.06 35.88
C GLY A 634 16.91 18.17 36.53
N TYR A 635 16.21 18.98 35.73
CA TYR A 635 15.32 20.05 36.17
C TYR A 635 14.06 20.13 35.36
N SER A 636 12.92 20.48 36.02
CA SER A 636 11.72 20.93 35.30
C SER A 636 11.92 22.33 34.74
N VAL A 637 10.98 22.80 33.93
CA VAL A 637 10.93 24.16 33.39
C VAL A 637 9.66 24.81 33.90
N ASP A 638 9.79 25.94 34.62
CA ASP A 638 8.65 26.68 35.17
C ASP A 638 8.10 27.72 34.17
N SER A 639 8.98 28.42 33.46
CA SER A 639 8.59 29.44 32.49
C SER A 639 9.60 29.60 31.35
N GLY A 640 9.18 30.31 30.31
CA GLY A 640 9.99 30.70 29.17
C GLY A 640 9.36 30.40 27.83
N LYS A 641 9.94 30.95 26.77
CA LYS A 641 9.51 30.78 25.39
C LYS A 641 10.69 30.29 24.56
N LEU A 642 10.35 29.42 23.60
CA LEU A 642 11.30 28.91 22.61
C LEU A 642 10.95 29.47 21.24
N LYS A 643 11.97 29.95 20.52
CA LYS A 643 11.94 30.19 19.08
C LYS A 643 12.95 29.26 18.44
N LEU A 644 12.56 28.61 17.34
CA LEU A 644 13.38 27.74 16.51
C LEU A 644 13.39 28.28 15.09
N ASP A 645 14.57 28.42 14.52
CA ASP A 645 14.79 28.64 13.10
C ASP A 645 15.73 27.52 12.61
N LEU A 646 15.19 26.60 11.84
CA LEU A 646 15.85 25.36 11.41
C LEU A 646 15.94 25.39 9.89
N ASP A 647 17.16 25.43 9.37
CA ASP A 647 17.45 25.38 7.93
C ASP A 647 18.09 24.02 7.61
N TYR A 648 17.42 23.20 6.81
CA TYR A 648 17.79 21.86 6.44
C TYR A 648 18.04 21.74 4.94
N GLU A 649 19.22 21.29 4.56
CA GLU A 649 19.56 20.92 3.18
C GLU A 649 19.73 19.39 3.09
N PHE A 650 18.93 18.76 2.23
CA PHE A 650 18.99 17.33 1.95
C PHE A 650 19.55 17.13 0.55
N SER A 651 20.47 16.17 0.41
CA SER A 651 20.98 15.71 -0.89
C SER A 651 21.15 14.20 -0.83
N GLY A 652 20.23 13.47 -1.44
CA GLY A 652 20.09 12.03 -1.23
C GLY A 652 19.85 11.69 0.24
N SER A 653 20.66 10.83 0.82
CA SER A 653 20.62 10.50 2.27
C SER A 653 21.35 11.51 3.17
N ARG A 654 22.10 12.44 2.57
CA ARG A 654 22.91 13.40 3.33
C ARG A 654 22.05 14.58 3.79
N LEU A 655 22.21 14.90 5.09
CA LEU A 655 21.63 16.08 5.74
C LEU A 655 22.73 17.03 6.18
N ASP A 656 22.60 18.31 5.82
CA ASP A 656 23.31 19.44 6.42
C ASP A 656 22.28 20.42 7.00
N ALA A 657 22.40 20.76 8.28
CA ALA A 657 21.41 21.56 8.98
C ALA A 657 22.04 22.66 9.81
N ALA A 658 21.46 23.85 9.73
CA ALA A 658 21.77 24.98 10.61
C ALA A 658 20.55 25.24 11.53
N ASN A 659 20.73 25.03 12.83
CA ASN A 659 19.66 25.16 13.81
C ASN A 659 19.95 26.35 14.73
N SER A 660 19.10 27.38 14.70
CA SER A 660 19.10 28.50 15.66
C SER A 660 18.02 28.24 16.71
N VAL A 661 18.45 28.15 17.96
CA VAL A 661 17.59 27.88 19.13
C VAL A 661 17.66 29.05 20.06
N ILE A 662 16.57 29.77 20.21
CA ILE A 662 16.47 30.95 21.09
C ILE A 662 15.52 30.65 22.25
N LEU A 663 16.07 30.67 23.46
CA LEU A 663 15.33 30.50 24.71
C LEU A 663 15.16 31.88 25.39
N ASP A 664 13.92 32.36 25.40
CA ASP A 664 13.61 33.65 26.04
C ASP A 664 13.08 33.43 27.45
N ARG A 665 13.77 34.00 28.43
CA ARG A 665 13.42 33.98 29.87
C ARG A 665 13.15 32.56 30.37
N LEU A 666 14.05 31.65 30.05
CA LEU A 666 14.02 30.28 30.58
C LEU A 666 14.23 30.32 32.11
N GLU A 667 13.26 29.80 32.86
CA GLU A 667 13.38 29.56 34.31
C GLU A 667 13.26 28.08 34.60
N LEU A 668 14.28 27.53 35.29
CA LEU A 668 14.26 26.16 35.73
C LEU A 668 13.45 26.05 37.03
N GLY A 669 12.59 25.05 37.10
CA GLY A 669 11.86 24.65 38.27
C GLY A 669 12.67 23.78 39.23
N GLY A 670 11.96 22.85 39.89
CA GLY A 670 12.55 21.92 40.84
C GLY A 670 13.45 20.88 40.17
N PRO A 671 14.36 20.27 40.98
CA PRO A 671 15.18 19.15 40.51
C PRO A 671 14.34 17.93 40.23
N VAL A 672 14.65 17.25 39.10
CA VAL A 672 14.01 15.99 38.66
C VAL A 672 15.08 14.91 38.69
N PRO A 673 14.87 13.82 39.46
CA PRO A 673 15.81 12.70 39.47
C PRO A 673 15.84 12.03 38.10
N SER A 674 17.03 11.85 37.54
CA SER A 674 17.25 11.15 36.27
C SER A 674 18.67 10.60 36.21
N ASP A 675 18.80 9.32 35.82
CA ASP A 675 20.11 8.67 35.65
C ASP A 675 20.84 9.16 34.39
N GLU A 676 20.12 9.77 33.46
CA GLU A 676 20.65 10.33 32.21
C GLU A 676 20.97 11.82 32.32
N ALA A 677 20.69 12.44 33.45
CA ALA A 677 20.96 13.84 33.65
C ALA A 677 22.47 14.12 33.71
N VAL A 678 22.86 15.21 33.06
CA VAL A 678 24.30 15.62 33.08
C VAL A 678 24.77 15.94 34.48
N SER A 679 25.92 15.39 34.89
CA SER A 679 26.59 15.63 36.19
C SER A 679 27.39 16.93 36.18
N ALA A 680 26.70 18.07 35.92
CA ALA A 680 27.30 19.39 35.87
C ALA A 680 26.36 20.42 36.54
N PRO A 681 26.89 21.56 37.06
CA PRO A 681 26.06 22.61 37.60
C PRO A 681 25.27 23.35 36.48
N VAL A 682 24.17 22.70 36.00
CA VAL A 682 23.35 23.15 34.89
C VAL A 682 22.90 24.63 35.00
N LYS A 683 22.53 25.08 36.22
CA LYS A 683 22.15 26.48 36.48
C LYS A 683 23.26 27.44 36.11
N LEU A 684 24.51 27.10 36.44
CA LEU A 684 25.68 27.93 36.09
C LEU A 684 25.90 27.96 34.58
N GLY A 685 25.79 26.79 33.91
CA GLY A 685 25.94 26.72 32.46
C GLY A 685 24.89 27.58 31.73
N LEU A 686 23.63 27.52 32.14
CA LEU A 686 22.57 28.34 31.57
C LEU A 686 22.75 29.85 31.91
N ALA A 687 23.25 30.20 33.10
CA ALA A 687 23.53 31.60 33.46
C ALA A 687 24.66 32.20 32.60
N LEU A 688 25.67 31.39 32.24
CA LEU A 688 26.74 31.78 31.32
C LEU A 688 26.27 32.00 29.88
N LEU A 689 25.29 31.18 29.43
CA LEU A 689 24.70 31.28 28.08
C LEU A 689 23.71 32.44 27.97
N ARG A 690 23.13 32.91 29.07
CA ARG A 690 22.10 33.93 29.16
C ARG A 690 22.67 35.35 28.98
N ASP A 691 22.05 36.15 28.10
CA ASP A 691 22.38 37.54 27.88
C ASP A 691 21.72 38.47 28.94
N ARG A 692 21.91 39.84 28.80
CA ARG A 692 21.32 40.86 29.68
C ARG A 692 19.77 40.89 29.62
N LYS A 693 19.14 40.42 28.55
CA LYS A 693 17.70 40.36 28.39
C LYS A 693 17.08 39.07 28.89
N GLY A 694 17.91 38.12 29.32
CA GLY A 694 17.50 36.81 29.76
C GLY A 694 17.35 35.80 28.61
N VAL A 695 17.91 36.14 27.44
CA VAL A 695 17.84 35.32 26.22
C VAL A 695 19.11 34.43 26.13
N ILE A 696 18.90 33.20 25.75
CA ILE A 696 19.95 32.26 25.36
C ILE A 696 19.79 32.02 23.85
N ASP A 697 20.78 32.37 23.06
CA ASP A 697 20.81 32.20 21.61
C ASP A 697 21.94 31.24 21.25
N ILE A 698 21.57 30.10 20.61
CA ILE A 698 22.46 28.99 20.35
C ILE A 698 22.31 28.56 18.89
N ASN A 699 23.43 28.46 18.19
CA ASN A 699 23.50 27.88 16.86
C ASN A 699 24.06 26.44 16.96
N LEU A 700 23.29 25.47 16.46
CA LEU A 700 23.62 24.05 16.51
C LEU A 700 23.71 23.51 15.08
N PRO A 701 24.87 23.58 14.42
CA PRO A 701 25.04 22.93 13.11
C PRO A 701 25.02 21.42 13.29
N ILE A 702 24.31 20.71 12.41
CA ILE A 702 24.20 19.26 12.41
C ILE A 702 24.44 18.77 10.99
N SER A 703 25.22 17.73 10.82
CA SER A 703 25.38 17.03 9.55
C SER A 703 25.44 15.53 9.81
N GLY A 704 24.88 14.75 8.87
CA GLY A 704 24.83 13.31 9.00
C GLY A 704 24.20 12.61 7.82
N ASP A 705 24.17 11.29 7.90
CA ASP A 705 23.53 10.41 6.95
C ASP A 705 22.25 9.84 7.56
N LEU A 706 21.10 10.11 6.92
CA LEU A 706 19.77 9.68 7.38
C LEU A 706 19.56 8.16 7.31
N GLU A 707 20.31 7.46 6.46
CA GLU A 707 20.29 6.00 6.37
C GLU A 707 21.06 5.30 7.49
N SER A 708 21.85 6.08 8.29
CA SER A 708 22.56 5.53 9.44
C SER A 708 21.58 5.16 10.55
N PRO A 709 21.58 3.91 11.04
CA PRO A 709 20.63 3.44 12.07
C PRO A 709 20.67 4.24 13.38
N ASP A 710 21.81 4.85 13.69
CA ASP A 710 22.05 5.59 14.93
C ASP A 710 21.75 7.11 14.79
N PHE A 711 21.42 7.59 13.60
CA PHE A 711 21.20 9.01 13.36
C PHE A 711 19.75 9.40 13.65
N SER A 712 19.57 10.20 14.70
CA SER A 712 18.28 10.80 15.05
C SER A 712 18.47 12.29 15.28
N ILE A 713 17.90 13.12 14.42
CA ILE A 713 18.03 14.59 14.47
C ILE A 713 17.69 15.12 15.86
N GLY A 714 16.56 14.71 16.45
CA GLY A 714 16.12 15.21 17.76
C GLY A 714 17.10 14.83 18.90
N GLN A 715 17.65 13.62 18.87
CA GLN A 715 18.64 13.19 19.88
C GLN A 715 19.98 13.94 19.72
N VAL A 716 20.42 14.13 18.47
CA VAL A 716 21.66 14.87 18.18
C VAL A 716 21.53 16.33 18.63
N VAL A 717 20.43 16.98 18.32
CA VAL A 717 20.11 18.35 18.78
C VAL A 717 20.14 18.43 20.31
N MET A 718 19.42 17.55 20.99
CA MET A 718 19.36 17.55 22.48
C MET A 718 20.73 17.24 23.10
N LYS A 719 21.45 16.24 22.59
CA LYS A 719 22.79 15.88 23.09
C LYS A 719 23.78 17.03 22.91
N THR A 720 23.73 17.73 21.77
CA THR A 720 24.58 18.88 21.49
C THR A 720 24.27 20.03 22.44
N PHE A 721 22.98 20.31 22.68
CA PHE A 721 22.55 21.31 23.65
C PHE A 721 23.03 20.98 25.08
N VAL A 722 22.80 19.75 25.53
CA VAL A 722 23.23 19.28 26.86
C VAL A 722 24.78 19.40 27.02
N ASN A 723 25.53 18.99 26.00
CA ASN A 723 26.98 19.11 25.99
C ASN A 723 27.44 20.56 26.04
N LEU A 724 26.73 21.47 25.36
CA LEU A 724 27.01 22.91 25.42
C LEU A 724 26.82 23.47 26.84
N VAL A 725 25.69 23.13 27.47
CA VAL A 725 25.39 23.52 28.84
C VAL A 725 26.41 22.93 29.82
N ALA A 726 26.77 21.65 29.66
CA ALA A 726 27.77 20.98 30.48
C ALA A 726 29.15 21.62 30.32
N LYS A 727 29.57 21.93 29.11
CA LYS A 727 30.85 22.62 28.84
C LYS A 727 30.86 24.03 29.46
N ALA A 728 29.76 24.78 29.32
CA ALA A 728 29.62 26.07 29.99
C ALA A 728 29.76 25.95 31.51
N ALA A 729 29.12 24.91 32.08
CA ALA A 729 29.15 24.68 33.52
C ALA A 729 30.54 24.22 34.06
N THR A 730 31.26 23.40 33.31
CA THR A 730 32.54 22.81 33.73
C THR A 730 33.77 23.69 33.40
N SER A 731 33.64 24.55 32.38
CA SER A 731 34.72 25.47 31.95
C SER A 731 34.17 26.89 31.80
N PRO A 732 33.69 27.50 32.90
CA PRO A 732 32.89 28.72 32.82
C PRO A 732 33.70 29.92 32.26
N PHE A 733 34.99 30.04 32.54
CA PHE A 733 35.82 31.14 32.00
C PHE A 733 36.14 30.97 30.53
N SER A 734 36.24 29.74 30.00
CA SER A 734 36.46 29.48 28.58
C SER A 734 35.26 29.91 27.73
N MET A 735 34.05 29.88 28.29
CA MET A 735 32.85 30.34 27.62
C MET A 735 32.73 31.88 27.52
N LEU A 736 33.52 32.60 28.29
CA LEU A 736 33.66 34.07 28.19
C LEU A 736 34.71 34.46 27.13
N GLY A 737 35.22 33.52 26.33
CA GLY A 737 36.27 33.69 25.34
C GLY A 737 36.05 34.85 24.38
N SER A 738 34.83 35.07 23.89
CA SER A 738 34.51 36.20 22.97
C SER A 738 34.73 37.56 23.61
N ILE A 739 34.62 37.65 24.95
CA ILE A 739 34.88 38.89 25.73
C ILE A 739 36.38 38.98 26.01
N ALA A 740 37.05 37.86 26.29
CA ALA A 740 38.46 37.76 26.49
C ALA A 740 39.26 38.03 25.20
N ASP A 741 38.84 37.53 24.08
CA ASP A 741 39.45 37.76 22.74
C ASP A 741 39.52 39.26 22.40
N PHE A 742 38.48 40.01 22.77
CA PHE A 742 38.45 41.48 22.61
C PHE A 742 39.57 42.18 23.42
N ALA A 743 39.97 41.58 24.56
CA ALA A 743 41.05 42.06 25.39
C ALA A 743 42.43 41.42 25.05
N GLY A 744 42.47 40.55 24.02
CA GLY A 744 43.67 39.80 23.64
C GLY A 744 44.06 38.71 24.62
N LEU A 745 43.12 38.18 25.39
CA LEU A 745 43.32 37.19 26.44
C LEU A 745 42.57 35.89 26.05
N SER A 746 43.06 34.76 26.51
CA SER A 746 42.27 33.53 26.49
C SER A 746 41.20 33.53 27.60
N GLY A 747 40.04 32.84 27.36
CA GLY A 747 39.00 32.78 28.38
C GLY A 747 39.50 32.20 29.72
N GLU A 748 40.44 31.25 29.71
CA GLU A 748 41.00 30.66 30.92
C GLU A 748 41.83 31.65 31.74
N GLU A 749 42.53 32.62 31.09
CA GLU A 749 43.30 33.66 31.76
C GLU A 749 42.45 34.61 32.60
N LEU A 750 41.17 34.68 32.35
CA LEU A 750 40.20 35.44 33.15
C LEU A 750 39.92 34.79 34.52
N GLY A 751 40.23 33.51 34.69
CA GLY A 751 40.01 32.77 35.93
C GLY A 751 40.87 33.16 37.12
N SER A 752 41.89 34.03 36.93
CA SER A 752 42.81 34.45 38.02
C SER A 752 43.50 35.74 37.71
N VAL A 753 43.92 36.43 38.77
CA VAL A 753 44.79 37.61 38.71
C VAL A 753 45.96 37.46 39.63
N ARG A 754 47.09 38.13 39.32
CA ARG A 754 48.33 38.05 40.06
C ARG A 754 48.61 39.38 40.81
N PHE A 755 49.04 39.26 42.04
CA PHE A 755 49.41 40.37 42.89
C PHE A 755 50.87 40.38 43.11
N GLU A 756 51.47 41.56 43.22
CA GLU A 756 52.85 41.75 43.70
C GLU A 756 52.97 41.26 45.12
N ALA A 757 54.13 40.64 45.43
CA ALA A 757 54.39 40.13 46.77
C ALA A 757 54.33 41.22 47.85
N GLY A 758 53.62 40.92 48.95
CA GLY A 758 53.47 41.80 50.08
C GLY A 758 52.59 43.05 49.82
N ARG A 759 51.95 43.17 48.68
CA ARG A 759 51.17 44.34 48.28
C ARG A 759 49.74 44.00 47.90
N THR A 760 48.90 45.02 47.85
CA THR A 760 47.55 44.96 47.33
C THR A 760 47.44 45.48 45.88
N GLU A 761 48.57 45.58 45.19
CA GLU A 761 48.71 46.03 43.82
C GLU A 761 48.78 44.84 42.87
N LEU A 762 48.06 44.89 41.73
CA LEU A 762 48.17 43.86 40.69
C LEU A 762 49.57 43.86 40.06
N ALA A 763 50.00 42.72 39.59
CA ALA A 763 51.13 42.61 38.69
C ALA A 763 50.86 43.33 37.36
N GLU A 764 51.92 43.75 36.65
CA GLU A 764 51.81 44.52 35.42
C GLU A 764 51.01 43.75 34.40
N GLY A 765 50.02 44.44 33.79
CA GLY A 765 49.11 43.85 32.75
C GLY A 765 47.85 43.14 33.27
N GLU A 766 47.75 42.83 34.58
CA GLU A 766 46.60 42.06 35.12
C GLU A 766 45.30 42.86 35.19
N GLY A 767 45.34 44.18 35.15
CA GLY A 767 44.14 45.08 35.18
C GLY A 767 43.17 44.85 34.02
N VAL A 768 43.69 44.45 32.84
CA VAL A 768 42.88 44.15 31.65
C VAL A 768 41.93 42.96 31.90
N LYS A 769 42.35 42.02 32.76
CA LYS A 769 41.51 40.87 33.14
C LYS A 769 40.29 41.30 33.96
N LEU A 770 40.44 42.25 34.88
CA LEU A 770 39.34 42.77 35.69
C LEU A 770 38.38 43.56 34.83
N GLU A 771 38.85 44.35 33.85
CA GLU A 771 38.01 45.00 32.87
C GLU A 771 37.15 44.02 32.05
N ALA A 772 37.77 42.95 31.53
CA ALA A 772 37.10 41.91 30.81
C ALA A 772 36.08 41.16 31.68
N LEU A 773 36.41 40.84 32.93
CA LEU A 773 35.50 40.22 33.90
C LEU A 773 34.32 41.18 34.25
N GLY A 774 34.57 42.45 34.48
CA GLY A 774 33.52 43.41 34.72
C GLY A 774 32.54 43.51 33.57
N LYS A 775 33.05 43.57 32.34
CA LYS A 775 32.21 43.49 31.14
C LYS A 775 31.42 42.19 31.08
N ALA A 776 32.05 41.06 31.35
CA ALA A 776 31.37 39.74 31.34
C ALA A 776 30.22 39.70 32.36
N LEU A 777 30.46 40.16 33.61
CA LEU A 777 29.41 40.18 34.64
C LEU A 777 28.28 41.18 34.27
N SER A 778 28.61 42.33 33.65
CA SER A 778 27.61 43.29 33.22
C SER A 778 26.76 42.77 32.08
N GLU A 779 27.30 41.90 31.22
CA GLU A 779 26.58 41.25 30.11
C GLU A 779 25.76 40.05 30.57
N ARG A 780 26.09 39.47 31.71
CA ARG A 780 25.43 38.28 32.28
C ARG A 780 24.98 38.50 33.73
N PRO A 781 23.80 39.14 33.93
CA PRO A 781 23.31 39.52 35.25
C PRO A 781 23.03 38.35 36.19
N GLY A 782 22.91 37.12 35.67
CA GLY A 782 22.67 35.92 36.44
C GLY A 782 23.96 35.31 37.03
N LEU A 783 25.16 35.85 36.74
CA LEU A 783 26.42 35.37 37.26
C LEU A 783 26.84 36.09 38.54
N ALA A 784 27.47 35.34 39.40
CA ALA A 784 28.15 35.82 40.57
C ALA A 784 29.65 35.44 40.49
N LEU A 785 30.53 36.38 40.87
CA LEU A 785 31.97 36.19 40.98
C LEU A 785 32.35 36.06 42.44
N ASN A 786 32.86 34.90 42.80
CA ASN A 786 33.41 34.62 44.12
C ASN A 786 34.90 34.93 44.15
N VAL A 787 35.28 35.83 44.99
CA VAL A 787 36.65 36.33 45.15
C VAL A 787 37.23 35.83 46.49
N ARG A 788 38.35 35.12 46.45
CA ARG A 788 39.08 34.73 47.66
C ARG A 788 40.43 35.40 47.65
N GLY A 789 40.62 36.36 48.57
CA GLY A 789 41.98 36.88 48.75
C GLY A 789 42.92 35.75 49.05
N ALA A 790 44.20 35.86 48.63
CA ALA A 790 45.21 34.83 48.87
C ALA A 790 46.50 35.44 49.33
N VAL A 791 47.26 34.68 50.09
CA VAL A 791 48.59 35.02 50.52
C VAL A 791 49.51 33.83 50.46
N ALA A 792 50.75 34.00 49.94
CA ALA A 792 51.83 33.04 49.95
C ALA A 792 52.70 33.29 51.15
N PRO A 793 52.63 32.44 52.21
CA PRO A 793 53.28 32.72 53.52
C PRO A 793 54.78 33.04 53.44
N GLU A 794 55.49 32.34 52.56
CA GLU A 794 56.86 32.56 52.32
C GLU A 794 57.16 33.87 51.57
N THR A 795 56.64 33.99 50.36
CA THR A 795 56.95 35.14 49.47
C THR A 795 56.35 36.44 49.97
N ASP A 796 55.08 36.45 50.38
CA ASP A 796 54.44 37.66 50.95
C ASP A 796 55.05 37.98 52.33
N GLY A 797 55.38 36.97 53.12
CA GLY A 797 55.98 37.13 54.40
C GLY A 797 57.33 37.81 54.27
N ASP A 798 58.15 37.39 53.33
CA ASP A 798 59.48 38.04 53.11
C ASP A 798 59.30 39.44 52.52
N ALA A 799 58.35 39.69 51.66
CA ALA A 799 58.07 41.01 51.14
C ALA A 799 57.63 41.99 52.25
N LEU A 800 56.70 41.50 53.11
CA LEU A 800 56.25 42.32 54.26
C LEU A 800 57.38 42.58 55.27
N ARG A 801 58.16 41.59 55.54
CA ARG A 801 59.38 41.79 56.40
C ARG A 801 60.36 42.76 55.78
N ARG A 802 60.57 42.67 54.46
CA ARG A 802 61.39 43.64 53.71
C ARG A 802 60.83 45.04 53.78
N GLN A 803 59.52 45.21 53.63
CA GLN A 803 58.85 46.48 53.75
C GLN A 803 59.07 47.06 55.15
N LYS A 804 58.80 46.26 56.16
CA LYS A 804 59.01 46.69 57.60
C LYS A 804 60.43 47.00 57.87
N LEU A 805 61.40 46.24 57.32
CA LEU A 805 62.85 46.55 57.42
C LEU A 805 63.19 47.92 56.82
N PHE A 806 62.68 48.17 55.59
CA PHE A 806 62.93 49.44 54.91
C PHE A 806 62.29 50.65 55.62
N GLU A 807 61.08 50.44 56.17
CA GLU A 807 60.39 51.46 56.99
C GLU A 807 61.21 51.71 58.28
N GLN A 808 61.70 50.71 59.01
CA GLN A 808 62.51 50.82 60.21
C GLN A 808 63.81 51.50 59.92
N LEU A 809 64.45 51.26 58.77
CA LEU A 809 65.72 51.90 58.39
C LEU A 809 65.53 53.29 57.73
N GLY A 810 64.29 53.75 57.54
CA GLY A 810 64.04 54.99 56.86
C GLY A 810 64.42 55.04 55.37
N ILE A 811 64.41 53.88 54.67
CA ILE A 811 64.75 53.73 53.27
C ILE A 811 63.47 54.09 52.45
N ALA A 812 63.56 55.26 51.79
CA ALA A 812 62.44 55.69 50.95
C ALA A 812 62.23 54.84 49.68
N ASN A 813 61.03 54.69 49.26
CA ASN A 813 60.74 54.05 47.98
C ASN A 813 61.39 54.81 46.83
N GLY A 814 62.27 54.17 46.03
CA GLY A 814 62.99 54.78 44.90
C GLY A 814 64.39 55.28 45.31
N ALA A 815 64.85 55.03 46.50
CA ALA A 815 66.25 55.36 46.94
C ALA A 815 67.28 54.67 46.04
N ALA A 816 68.43 55.34 45.75
CA ALA A 816 69.47 54.74 44.93
C ALA A 816 70.03 53.49 45.60
N ALA A 817 70.34 52.45 44.81
CA ALA A 817 70.82 51.17 45.27
C ALA A 817 72.03 51.30 46.26
N SER A 818 72.94 52.20 45.98
CA SER A 818 74.07 52.46 46.87
C SER A 818 73.65 52.97 48.26
N ALA A 819 72.62 53.79 48.29
CA ALA A 819 72.06 54.32 49.54
C ALA A 819 71.34 53.27 50.36
N ARG A 820 70.59 52.38 49.64
CA ARG A 820 69.88 51.20 50.21
C ARG A 820 70.89 50.21 50.82
N ILE A 821 71.91 49.86 50.03
CA ILE A 821 72.99 48.95 50.49
C ILE A 821 73.68 49.50 51.72
N ALA A 822 74.10 50.78 51.75
CA ALA A 822 74.77 51.35 52.89
C ALA A 822 73.91 51.34 54.17
N ARG A 823 72.59 51.54 54.06
CA ARG A 823 71.68 51.45 55.22
C ARG A 823 71.49 50.00 55.67
N LEU A 824 71.45 49.02 54.75
CA LEU A 824 71.36 47.61 55.06
C LEU A 824 72.66 47.10 55.72
N GLU A 825 73.82 47.51 55.23
CA GLU A 825 75.10 47.22 55.81
C GLU A 825 75.22 47.76 57.23
N GLN A 826 74.79 48.95 57.48
CA GLN A 826 74.74 49.57 58.81
C GLN A 826 73.81 48.73 59.73
N ALA A 827 72.64 48.41 59.29
CA ALA A 827 71.66 47.57 60.03
C ALA A 827 72.25 46.19 60.39
N TYR A 828 72.94 45.58 59.44
CA TYR A 828 73.61 44.34 59.66
C TYR A 828 74.74 44.45 60.69
N ALA A 829 75.57 45.53 60.65
CA ALA A 829 76.61 45.82 61.57
C ALA A 829 76.11 46.10 62.98
N ASP A 830 74.90 46.74 63.11
CA ASP A 830 74.32 47.09 64.41
C ASP A 830 73.52 45.88 65.01
N SER A 831 73.43 44.77 64.30
CA SER A 831 72.74 43.51 64.72
C SER A 831 73.72 42.60 65.50
N ASP A 832 73.19 41.72 66.36
CA ASP A 832 74.01 40.74 67.16
C ASP A 832 74.53 39.55 66.30
N TYR A 833 74.85 39.73 65.03
CA TYR A 833 75.37 38.64 64.15
C TYR A 833 76.87 38.35 64.47
N VAL A 834 77.22 37.12 64.50
CA VAL A 834 78.60 36.62 64.81
C VAL A 834 79.55 36.98 63.68
N SER A 835 79.12 37.15 62.43
CA SER A 835 79.95 37.51 61.27
C SER A 835 79.93 39.01 61.00
N SER A 836 81.11 39.58 60.69
CA SER A 836 81.17 40.96 60.22
C SER A 836 80.59 41.14 58.84
N VAL A 837 80.22 42.37 58.49
CA VAL A 837 79.70 42.72 57.12
C VAL A 837 80.68 42.20 56.04
N GLU A 838 81.93 42.35 56.25
CA GLU A 838 82.96 41.94 55.31
C GLU A 838 83.06 40.42 55.19
N SER A 839 82.93 39.69 56.31
CA SER A 839 82.89 38.21 56.30
C SER A 839 81.67 37.67 55.59
N PHE A 840 80.52 38.26 55.86
CA PHE A 840 79.25 37.90 55.21
C PHE A 840 79.29 38.18 53.66
N ARG A 841 79.95 39.34 53.29
CA ARG A 841 80.13 39.66 51.85
C ARG A 841 81.06 38.66 51.15
N ASN A 842 82.07 38.16 51.83
CA ASN A 842 82.91 37.12 51.26
C ASN A 842 82.26 35.75 51.17
N ASP A 843 81.32 35.47 52.03
CA ASP A 843 80.50 34.22 51.95
C ASP A 843 79.50 34.29 50.80
N VAL A 844 79.10 35.49 50.37
CA VAL A 844 78.24 35.68 49.23
C VAL A 844 79.07 35.84 47.95
N ALA A 845 79.03 34.91 47.03
CA ALA A 845 79.73 34.84 45.75
C ALA A 845 81.26 35.10 45.84
N GLY A 846 81.95 34.64 46.93
CA GLY A 846 83.37 34.79 47.11
C GLY A 846 83.89 36.24 47.18
N GLY A 847 83.05 37.16 47.62
CA GLY A 847 83.39 38.58 47.77
C GLY A 847 83.20 39.47 46.54
N ASN A 848 82.82 38.89 45.40
CA ASN A 848 82.61 39.57 44.11
C ASN A 848 81.08 39.68 43.72
N ALA A 849 80.14 39.65 44.69
CA ALA A 849 78.80 39.79 44.46
C ALA A 849 78.47 41.15 43.78
N GLU A 850 77.68 41.10 42.68
CA GLU A 850 77.15 42.32 42.09
C GLU A 850 76.28 43.11 43.09
N PRO A 851 76.22 44.42 43.04
CA PRO A 851 75.46 45.22 44.00
C PRO A 851 74.02 44.75 44.25
N GLY A 852 73.40 44.24 43.28
CA GLY A 852 72.03 43.70 43.42
C GLY A 852 71.94 42.41 44.18
N GLU A 853 72.89 41.47 43.92
CA GLU A 853 73.03 40.21 44.67
C GLU A 853 73.39 40.43 46.12
N TRP A 854 74.27 41.42 46.37
CA TRP A 854 74.67 41.82 47.73
C TRP A 854 73.50 42.44 48.51
N GLU A 855 72.74 43.30 47.87
CA GLU A 855 71.53 43.89 48.47
C GLU A 855 70.56 42.79 48.87
N GLN A 856 70.25 41.81 47.92
CA GLN A 856 69.35 40.68 48.18
C GLN A 856 69.87 39.81 49.35
N ALA A 857 71.16 39.48 49.43
CA ALA A 857 71.73 38.71 50.51
C ALA A 857 71.59 39.42 51.88
N LEU A 858 71.83 40.72 51.95
CA LEU A 858 71.64 41.52 53.16
C LEU A 858 70.21 41.55 53.59
N VAL A 859 69.30 41.84 52.66
CA VAL A 859 67.84 41.84 52.89
C VAL A 859 67.39 40.50 53.41
N LYS A 860 67.78 39.39 52.75
CA LYS A 860 67.41 38.06 53.14
C LYS A 860 67.90 37.69 54.56
N ARG A 861 69.03 38.13 54.93
CA ARG A 861 69.56 37.89 56.27
C ARG A 861 68.87 38.73 57.33
N LEU A 862 68.65 39.99 57.08
CA LEU A 862 68.03 40.92 58.01
C LEU A 862 66.53 40.71 58.22
N ILE A 863 65.80 40.28 57.16
CA ILE A 863 64.37 39.98 57.28
C ILE A 863 64.10 38.71 58.10
N ALA A 864 65.05 37.80 58.20
CA ALA A 864 64.94 36.54 58.99
C ALA A 864 64.62 36.80 60.47
N ASP A 865 65.09 37.92 61.04
CA ASP A 865 64.91 38.29 62.40
C ASP A 865 63.74 39.28 62.64
N ILE A 866 62.99 39.58 61.56
CA ILE A 866 61.79 40.47 61.65
C ILE A 866 60.57 39.65 61.93
N GLU A 867 60.01 39.77 63.11
CA GLU A 867 58.69 39.19 63.41
C GLU A 867 57.55 40.03 62.79
N LEU A 868 56.67 39.34 62.02
CA LEU A 868 55.48 39.96 61.62
C LEU A 868 54.35 39.76 62.67
N PRO A 869 53.43 40.68 62.78
CA PRO A 869 52.18 40.44 63.54
C PRO A 869 51.50 39.15 63.11
N PRO A 870 51.00 38.33 64.03
CA PRO A 870 50.34 37.08 63.67
C PRO A 870 49.21 37.22 62.62
N GLU A 871 48.50 38.34 62.58
CA GLU A 871 47.45 38.64 61.63
C GLU A 871 47.96 39.30 60.36
N ALA A 872 49.23 39.63 60.16
CA ALA A 872 49.71 40.41 59.02
C ALA A 872 49.40 39.76 57.67
N LEU A 873 49.71 38.50 57.53
CA LEU A 873 49.40 37.72 56.30
C LEU A 873 47.92 37.57 56.09
N GLY A 874 47.12 37.27 57.10
CA GLY A 874 45.65 37.18 56.99
C GLY A 874 45.01 38.52 56.59
N ASN A 875 45.56 39.59 57.15
CA ASN A 875 45.05 40.96 56.76
C ASN A 875 45.44 41.30 55.33
N LEU A 876 46.63 40.94 54.85
CA LEU A 876 47.03 41.11 53.45
C LEU A 876 46.11 40.34 52.51
N ALA A 877 45.86 39.07 52.82
CA ALA A 877 44.93 38.23 52.02
C ALA A 877 43.53 38.83 51.96
N THR A 878 42.98 39.23 53.10
CA THR A 878 41.64 39.90 53.19
C THR A 878 41.65 41.21 52.42
N SER A 879 42.69 42.03 52.54
CA SER A 879 42.81 43.32 51.86
C SER A 879 42.84 43.17 50.34
N ARG A 880 43.53 42.15 49.81
CA ARG A 880 43.53 41.80 48.37
C ARG A 880 42.14 41.46 47.89
N GLY A 881 41.42 40.60 48.63
CA GLY A 881 40.01 40.24 48.27
C GLY A 881 39.07 41.46 48.31
N VAL A 882 39.15 42.28 49.38
CA VAL A 882 38.38 43.51 49.50
C VAL A 882 38.69 44.47 48.38
N TRP A 883 39.95 44.71 48.08
CA TRP A 883 40.41 45.58 46.99
C TRP A 883 39.87 45.07 45.62
N LEU A 884 39.97 43.80 45.34
CA LEU A 884 39.43 43.23 44.12
C LEU A 884 37.93 43.48 43.99
N ARG A 885 37.16 43.21 45.05
CA ARG A 885 35.70 43.50 45.07
C ARG A 885 35.45 44.99 44.84
N GLU A 886 36.17 45.91 45.50
CA GLU A 886 35.99 47.34 45.29
C GLU A 886 36.32 47.77 43.85
N GLN A 887 37.41 47.23 43.23
CA GLN A 887 37.72 47.50 41.83
C GLN A 887 36.64 47.03 40.89
N MET A 888 36.13 45.84 41.08
CA MET A 888 35.05 45.30 40.27
C MET A 888 33.78 46.13 40.36
N LEU A 889 33.42 46.64 41.55
CA LEU A 889 32.26 47.48 41.77
C LEU A 889 32.40 48.92 41.31
N GLN A 890 33.53 49.56 41.56
CA GLN A 890 33.67 51.01 41.34
C GLN A 890 34.23 51.32 39.94
N GLU A 891 35.15 50.53 39.42
CA GLU A 891 35.84 50.83 38.17
C GLU A 891 35.37 49.95 36.99
N HIS A 892 34.98 48.71 37.29
CA HIS A 892 34.62 47.74 36.21
C HIS A 892 33.16 47.40 36.07
N GLY A 893 32.26 48.13 36.76
CA GLY A 893 30.83 48.17 36.53
C GLY A 893 30.07 46.90 36.95
N ALA A 894 30.66 46.02 37.77
CA ALA A 894 29.96 44.92 38.38
C ALA A 894 28.96 45.45 39.43
N SER A 895 27.84 44.76 39.61
CA SER A 895 26.86 45.14 40.65
C SER A 895 27.22 44.50 42.01
N ASP A 896 26.81 45.17 43.11
CA ASP A 896 27.12 44.72 44.47
C ASP A 896 26.66 43.28 44.77
N ASN A 897 25.58 42.84 44.11
CA ASN A 897 25.06 41.53 44.29
C ASN A 897 25.62 40.49 43.27
N GLN A 898 26.71 40.83 42.57
CA GLN A 898 27.43 39.92 41.65
C GLN A 898 28.83 39.59 42.15
N VAL A 899 29.39 40.29 43.15
CA VAL A 899 30.76 40.06 43.64
C VAL A 899 30.76 39.75 45.12
N TYR A 900 31.05 38.51 45.44
CA TYR A 900 31.08 37.96 46.79
C TYR A 900 32.48 37.73 47.28
N LEU A 901 32.76 38.12 48.52
CA LEU A 901 34.04 37.89 49.16
C LEU A 901 33.91 36.60 49.99
N LEU A 902 34.77 35.62 49.70
CA LEU A 902 34.87 34.41 50.46
C LEU A 902 36.04 34.41 51.42
N ASP A 903 36.15 33.49 52.37
CA ASP A 903 37.25 33.35 53.27
C ASP A 903 38.58 33.23 52.54
N PRO A 904 39.63 33.99 52.95
CA PRO A 904 40.89 34.07 52.25
C PRO A 904 41.71 32.78 52.35
N VAL A 905 42.51 32.49 51.31
CA VAL A 905 43.49 31.39 51.25
C VAL A 905 44.77 31.85 51.87
N ARG A 906 45.21 31.13 52.89
CA ARG A 906 46.39 31.52 53.70
C ARG A 906 47.64 30.71 53.39
N ASP A 907 47.63 29.78 52.53
CA ASP A 907 48.65 28.82 52.16
C ASP A 907 48.85 28.74 50.62
N ALA A 908 48.62 29.79 49.91
CA ALA A 908 48.88 29.89 48.49
C ALA A 908 50.42 29.84 48.24
N THR A 909 50.82 29.44 47.03
CA THR A 909 52.20 29.47 46.55
C THR A 909 52.36 30.60 45.55
N ALA A 910 53.55 31.25 45.58
CA ALA A 910 53.89 32.22 44.55
C ALA A 910 54.40 31.51 43.29
N ASP A 911 54.24 32.14 42.14
CA ASP A 911 54.88 31.67 40.90
C ASP A 911 56.37 31.95 40.81
N GLU A 912 56.98 31.52 39.71
CA GLU A 912 58.42 31.74 39.48
C GLU A 912 58.86 33.22 39.45
N ALA A 913 57.92 34.09 39.09
CA ALA A 913 58.12 35.54 39.10
C ALA A 913 57.92 36.17 40.45
N GLY A 914 57.51 35.42 41.48
CA GLY A 914 57.30 35.89 42.86
C GLY A 914 55.93 36.58 43.00
N THR A 915 55.01 36.40 42.12
CA THR A 915 53.68 36.94 42.23
C THR A 915 52.70 35.91 42.84
N VAL A 916 51.64 36.38 43.48
CA VAL A 916 50.64 35.53 44.15
C VAL A 916 49.35 35.58 43.37
N THR A 917 48.97 34.36 42.91
CA THR A 917 47.77 34.21 42.11
C THR A 917 46.52 34.10 43.00
N ILE A 918 45.48 34.85 42.64
CA ILE A 918 44.16 34.77 43.21
C ILE A 918 43.21 34.23 42.12
N SER A 919 42.66 33.05 42.36
CA SER A 919 41.70 32.43 41.47
C SER A 919 40.29 32.90 41.77
N PHE A 920 39.51 33.05 40.68
CA PHE A 920 38.09 33.38 40.75
C PHE A 920 37.28 32.13 40.60
N GLU A 921 36.09 32.12 41.18
CA GLU A 921 35.05 31.12 40.96
C GLU A 921 33.78 31.82 40.45
N LEU A 922 33.16 31.28 39.39
CA LEU A 922 31.88 31.74 38.93
C LEU A 922 30.77 30.88 39.52
N ASP A 923 29.67 31.54 39.96
CA ASP A 923 28.47 30.88 40.49
C ASP A 923 27.23 31.56 39.94
N VAL A 924 26.08 31.03 40.29
CA VAL A 924 24.77 31.59 39.91
C VAL A 924 24.32 32.52 41.04
N ARG A 925 23.80 33.64 40.63
CA ARG A 925 23.18 34.60 41.50
C ARG A 925 21.85 34.15 42.08
#